data_9bb6535bba3f00237803a53ae0dc1a0f
#
_entry.id   9bb6535bba3f00237803a53ae0dc1a0f
#
_cell.length_a   1.000
_cell.length_b   1.000
_cell.length_c   1.000
_cell.angle_alpha   90.00
_cell.angle_beta   90.00
_cell.angle_gamma   90.00
#
_symmetry.space_group_name_H-M   'P 1'
#
loop_
_entity.id
_entity.type
_entity.pdbx_description
1 polymer ?
#
loop_
_entity_poly.entity_id
_entity_poly.type
_entity_poly.pdbx_seq_one_letter_code
_entity_poly.pdbx_strand_id
1 'polypeptide(L)'
;MRILLSALALVLIPGGMAAQVIHGGDRITLPAPPATEKKPVIDNYFDTKITDDYRWLEDAKSAETRDFIEQQMTYTDRYLKQAKVRPEFADNLDGLVRVTSWSIPIQRGDSYFFMKRLSSEEQASIYVRHGWAVPKTPSAKMPDAGKDVRLIDPAALSRDTNTSVSIVDVSKAGDFLAYGVRQGGADEEEVHFRNLKTGKTLEDMLPSDRYNSVSFAPDLSGVYYARFTHKGSLLYFHKFGTRPSADVLLFGREFHSELLGELDLVGAGVTDDGRYLVVEISRGVPARRVDIVYRDLHKPASTFQILVWGFDSRFSANWANGEWYVQTDYSSPNGRILKAIPGVAPEAWETVVPEGKDVIDGFNIVGGKLFVHRLHDVKSETTIYTLAGKSVGTIAYAGIGSASDLSGQVTDRYGFYSFQSFIQPPTIYRYDTMTGKQEVFAQPKTPFDSTQYELKQVFYKSKDGTQIPMFIAGKTGLKMDGSERLLMTGYGGFNLSETPAWSPLYAAWMEQGGWFALPNLRAGGEYGETWHKSGMFEKKQNVFDDFYAAAEFLIENHYTSSAHFAITGRSNGGLLMGAAMTQRPELWGAIWCGYPLLDMLRYQKFLFGRLWTTEYGSAENEKDFPYLLKYSPYQNVKAGTKYPAIMFFSGDSDTRVDPLHARKMTPLVQAASSSGRPVLLHYSLKGGHSAGVAAAQLIDDYADQLAFLWTETGARTGTGPK
;
A
#
# COMPACT_ATOMS: atom_id res chain seq x y z
N MET A 1 51.18 33.68 66.85
CA MET A 1 51.70 33.32 65.53
C MET A 1 51.01 32.04 65.13
N ARG A 2 49.86 32.14 64.40
CA ARG A 2 49.08 31.01 63.93
C ARG A 2 49.29 30.92 62.46
N ILE A 3 49.82 29.79 61.98
CA ILE A 3 50.04 29.47 60.57
C ILE A 3 48.76 28.87 60.03
N LEU A 4 48.13 29.53 58.99
CA LEU A 4 47.05 28.99 58.27
C LEU A 4 47.63 28.07 57.15
N LEU A 5 47.26 26.78 57.18
CA LEU A 5 47.43 25.87 56.09
C LEU A 5 46.20 25.98 55.19
N SER A 6 46.38 26.44 53.93
CA SER A 6 45.38 26.41 52.89
C SER A 6 45.42 25.02 52.21
N ALA A 7 44.33 24.25 52.33
CA ALA A 7 44.13 23.00 51.56
C ALA A 7 43.64 23.32 50.14
N LEU A 8 44.43 22.98 49.12
CA LEU A 8 44.06 23.05 47.72
C LEU A 8 43.20 21.82 47.41
N ALA A 9 41.91 22.03 47.24
CA ALA A 9 41.02 20.98 46.76
C ALA A 9 41.22 20.80 45.24
N LEU A 10 41.80 19.67 44.86
CA LEU A 10 41.90 19.24 43.45
C LEU A 10 40.49 18.80 42.99
N VAL A 11 39.81 19.61 42.18
CA VAL A 11 38.58 19.22 41.47
C VAL A 11 38.98 18.29 40.37
N LEU A 12 38.79 17.00 40.57
CA LEU A 12 38.82 15.98 39.49
C LEU A 12 37.65 16.25 38.57
N ILE A 13 37.91 16.83 37.37
CA ILE A 13 36.98 16.88 36.25
C ILE A 13 36.84 15.44 35.80
N PRO A 14 35.62 14.86 35.78
CA PRO A 14 35.43 13.52 35.22
C PRO A 14 35.84 13.57 33.76
N GLY A 15 36.72 12.63 33.36
CA GLY A 15 37.24 12.48 32.03
C GLY A 15 36.11 12.50 31.00
N GLY A 16 36.24 13.35 30.00
CA GLY A 16 35.32 13.44 28.90
C GLY A 16 35.14 12.04 28.28
N MET A 17 33.93 11.50 28.28
CA MET A 17 33.58 10.37 27.44
C MET A 17 33.93 10.78 26.03
N ALA A 18 34.88 10.08 25.38
CA ALA A 18 35.17 10.25 23.99
C ALA A 18 33.81 10.06 23.25
N ALA A 19 33.42 11.06 22.48
CA ALA A 19 32.16 11.00 21.74
C ALA A 19 32.17 9.71 20.90
N GLN A 20 31.18 8.87 21.13
CA GLN A 20 31.07 7.58 20.43
C GLN A 20 30.99 7.84 18.93
N VAL A 21 31.98 7.36 18.17
CA VAL A 21 31.97 7.42 16.70
C VAL A 21 31.10 6.29 16.19
N ILE A 22 30.18 6.60 15.32
CA ILE A 22 29.31 5.61 14.65
C ILE A 22 30.00 5.17 13.33
N HIS A 23 30.06 3.87 13.13
CA HIS A 23 30.71 3.25 11.98
C HIS A 23 29.68 2.54 11.07
N GLY A 24 29.48 3.09 9.86
CA GLY A 24 28.72 2.44 8.81
C GLY A 24 29.57 1.53 7.93
N GLY A 25 28.93 0.91 6.93
CA GLY A 25 29.60 0.21 5.86
C GLY A 25 30.50 1.13 5.03
N ASP A 26 31.33 0.56 4.14
CA ASP A 26 32.22 1.28 3.23
C ASP A 26 33.09 2.39 3.88
N ARG A 27 33.42 2.21 5.18
CA ARG A 27 34.19 3.16 6.00
C ARG A 27 33.48 4.49 6.28
N ILE A 28 32.17 4.53 6.18
CA ILE A 28 31.40 5.70 6.63
C ILE A 28 31.59 5.90 8.13
N THR A 29 31.86 7.14 8.52
CA THR A 29 31.97 7.54 9.90
C THR A 29 31.10 8.74 10.21
N LEU A 30 30.36 8.65 11.32
CA LEU A 30 29.52 9.73 11.82
C LEU A 30 29.91 10.08 13.25
N PRO A 31 29.71 11.34 13.68
CA PRO A 31 29.75 11.66 15.10
C PRO A 31 28.62 10.90 15.83
N ALA A 32 28.59 10.96 17.14
CA ALA A 32 27.43 10.54 17.93
C ALA A 32 26.16 11.20 17.38
N PRO A 33 25.03 10.49 17.38
CA PRO A 33 23.75 11.08 16.96
C PRO A 33 23.40 12.30 17.83
N PRO A 34 22.57 13.23 17.31
CA PRO A 34 22.10 14.37 18.12
C PRO A 34 21.46 13.89 19.42
N ALA A 35 21.88 14.49 20.55
CA ALA A 35 21.31 14.15 21.83
C ALA A 35 19.84 14.57 21.91
N THR A 36 18.95 13.65 22.24
CA THR A 36 17.52 13.91 22.38
C THR A 36 17.12 13.82 23.86
N GLU A 37 16.49 14.87 24.36
CA GLU A 37 16.08 14.94 25.75
C GLU A 37 14.96 13.94 26.05
N LYS A 38 15.12 13.23 27.20
CA LYS A 38 14.06 12.36 27.71
C LYS A 38 13.12 13.16 28.60
N LYS A 39 11.82 13.11 28.28
CA LYS A 39 10.75 13.73 29.07
C LYS A 39 9.72 12.65 29.42
N PRO A 40 10.00 11.83 30.47
CA PRO A 40 9.22 10.64 30.75
C PRO A 40 7.76 10.97 31.11
N VAL A 41 6.84 10.31 30.44
CA VAL A 41 5.40 10.29 30.77
C VAL A 41 5.02 8.87 31.11
N ILE A 42 4.24 8.70 32.19
CA ILE A 42 3.82 7.39 32.66
C ILE A 42 2.33 7.21 32.34
N ASP A 43 2.02 6.22 31.51
CA ASP A 43 0.65 5.73 31.30
C ASP A 43 0.37 4.52 32.19
N ASN A 44 -0.86 4.41 32.67
CA ASN A 44 -1.33 3.24 33.39
C ASN A 44 -2.30 2.47 32.47
N TYR A 45 -1.92 1.27 32.10
CA TYR A 45 -2.77 0.31 31.41
C TYR A 45 -3.10 -0.79 32.40
N PHE A 46 -4.32 -0.77 32.94
CA PHE A 46 -4.75 -1.72 33.98
C PHE A 46 -3.74 -1.68 35.16
N ASP A 47 -3.13 -2.80 35.52
CA ASP A 47 -2.14 -2.88 36.58
C ASP A 47 -0.68 -2.61 36.13
N THR A 48 -0.48 -2.23 34.87
CA THR A 48 0.86 -2.05 34.28
C THR A 48 1.18 -0.58 34.02
N LYS A 49 2.33 -0.13 34.53
CA LYS A 49 2.88 1.21 34.24
C LYS A 49 3.82 1.15 33.04
N ILE A 50 3.57 1.98 32.05
CA ILE A 50 4.40 2.12 30.86
C ILE A 50 5.00 3.52 30.82
N THR A 51 6.32 3.61 30.75
CA THR A 51 7.03 4.88 30.61
C THR A 51 7.33 5.17 29.15
N ASP A 52 7.04 6.38 28.72
CA ASP A 52 7.31 6.91 27.37
C ASP A 52 8.23 8.14 27.50
N ASP A 53 9.52 7.96 27.22
CA ASP A 53 10.54 8.99 27.33
C ASP A 53 10.43 10.08 26.27
N TYR A 54 9.77 9.79 25.14
CA TYR A 54 9.75 10.65 23.95
C TYR A 54 8.33 11.02 23.51
N ARG A 55 7.36 11.04 24.46
CA ARG A 55 5.98 11.43 24.22
C ARG A 55 5.86 12.81 23.56
N TRP A 56 6.74 13.74 23.88
CA TRP A 56 6.72 15.10 23.35
C TRP A 56 6.92 15.16 21.82
N LEU A 57 7.51 14.14 21.20
CA LEU A 57 7.66 14.02 19.76
C LEU A 57 6.34 13.66 19.02
N GLU A 58 5.25 13.44 19.74
CA GLU A 58 3.93 13.25 19.17
C GLU A 58 3.36 14.58 18.59
N ASP A 59 3.69 15.71 19.22
CA ASP A 59 3.30 17.03 18.71
C ASP A 59 4.20 17.46 17.53
N ALA A 60 3.75 17.13 16.31
CA ALA A 60 4.47 17.45 15.07
C ALA A 60 4.68 18.96 14.84
N LYS A 61 3.89 19.83 15.50
CA LYS A 61 3.89 21.29 15.28
C LYS A 61 4.72 22.06 16.28
N SER A 62 5.12 21.45 17.39
CA SER A 62 5.95 22.09 18.39
C SER A 62 7.31 22.47 17.80
N ALA A 63 7.83 23.64 18.19
CA ALA A 63 9.15 24.12 17.73
C ALA A 63 10.26 23.10 18.06
N GLU A 64 10.15 22.44 19.20
CA GLU A 64 11.11 21.46 19.69
C GLU A 64 11.12 20.19 18.83
N THR A 65 9.94 19.69 18.41
CA THR A 65 9.85 18.55 17.48
C THR A 65 10.38 18.94 16.09
N ARG A 66 10.13 20.15 15.62
CA ARG A 66 10.68 20.62 14.34
C ARG A 66 12.20 20.72 14.36
N ASP A 67 12.77 21.22 15.45
CA ASP A 67 14.23 21.26 15.64
C ASP A 67 14.84 19.85 15.68
N PHE A 68 14.21 18.91 16.41
CA PHE A 68 14.61 17.49 16.39
C PHE A 68 14.62 16.92 14.97
N ILE A 69 13.55 17.15 14.17
CA ILE A 69 13.46 16.66 12.78
C ILE A 69 14.62 17.23 11.96
N GLU A 70 14.88 18.52 12.03
CA GLU A 70 15.96 19.18 11.28
C GLU A 70 17.34 18.63 11.65
N GLN A 71 17.60 18.42 12.93
CA GLN A 71 18.85 17.83 13.42
C GLN A 71 19.02 16.39 12.90
N GLN A 72 17.96 15.55 12.93
CA GLN A 72 18.02 14.18 12.45
C GLN A 72 18.17 14.11 10.93
N MET A 73 17.50 14.98 10.17
CA MET A 73 17.67 15.09 8.72
C MET A 73 19.12 15.46 8.38
N THR A 74 19.67 16.46 9.06
CA THR A 74 21.09 16.87 8.89
C THR A 74 22.05 15.72 9.20
N TYR A 75 21.76 14.91 10.21
CA TYR A 75 22.55 13.74 10.57
C TYR A 75 22.47 12.65 9.50
N THR A 76 21.29 12.37 8.99
CA THR A 76 21.06 11.41 7.89
C THR A 76 21.75 11.86 6.60
N ASP A 77 21.67 13.14 6.27
CA ASP A 77 22.35 13.71 5.09
C ASP A 77 23.86 13.53 5.14
N ARG A 78 24.48 13.63 6.33
CA ARG A 78 25.93 13.37 6.51
C ARG A 78 26.29 11.91 6.19
N TYR A 79 25.40 10.97 6.46
CA TYR A 79 25.56 9.57 6.07
C TYR A 79 25.46 9.42 4.56
N LEU A 80 24.36 9.89 3.97
CA LEU A 80 24.04 9.72 2.55
C LEU A 80 25.08 10.34 1.64
N LYS A 81 25.65 11.50 2.02
CA LYS A 81 26.77 12.15 1.28
C LYS A 81 28.05 11.31 1.23
N GLN A 82 28.24 10.36 2.14
CA GLN A 82 29.39 9.46 2.17
C GLN A 82 29.09 8.12 1.46
N ALA A 83 27.82 7.79 1.19
CA ALA A 83 27.40 6.56 0.53
C ALA A 83 27.76 6.60 -0.98
N LYS A 84 28.91 6.07 -1.34
CA LYS A 84 29.51 6.16 -2.68
C LYS A 84 28.66 5.51 -3.77
N VAL A 85 27.85 4.52 -3.42
CA VAL A 85 26.97 3.78 -4.35
C VAL A 85 25.70 4.56 -4.71
N ARG A 86 25.35 5.63 -3.95
CA ARG A 86 24.13 6.40 -4.15
C ARG A 86 23.95 6.96 -5.57
N PRO A 87 24.97 7.61 -6.18
CA PRO A 87 24.85 8.11 -7.56
C PRO A 87 24.56 7.01 -8.57
N GLU A 88 25.18 5.83 -8.42
CA GLU A 88 24.96 4.69 -9.30
C GLU A 88 23.53 4.18 -9.23
N PHE A 89 22.94 4.08 -8.01
CA PHE A 89 21.53 3.77 -7.84
C PHE A 89 20.62 4.86 -8.41
N ALA A 90 20.94 6.13 -8.22
CA ALA A 90 20.15 7.23 -8.77
C ALA A 90 20.12 7.20 -10.30
N ASP A 91 21.25 6.98 -10.96
CA ASP A 91 21.34 6.88 -12.43
C ASP A 91 20.57 5.66 -12.96
N ASN A 92 20.69 4.50 -12.28
CA ASN A 92 19.95 3.29 -12.63
C ASN A 92 18.43 3.49 -12.47
N LEU A 93 18.02 4.03 -11.33
CA LEU A 93 16.61 4.31 -11.03
C LEU A 93 16.01 5.35 -11.98
N ASP A 94 16.79 6.35 -12.42
CA ASP A 94 16.33 7.30 -13.44
C ASP A 94 15.89 6.57 -14.71
N GLY A 95 16.69 5.61 -15.18
CA GLY A 95 16.36 4.77 -16.33
C GLY A 95 15.14 3.87 -16.12
N LEU A 96 14.93 3.35 -14.91
CA LEU A 96 13.83 2.46 -14.59
C LEU A 96 12.52 3.20 -14.27
N VAL A 97 12.58 4.37 -13.65
CA VAL A 97 11.43 5.19 -13.27
C VAL A 97 10.99 6.07 -14.42
N ARG A 98 11.91 6.71 -15.15
CA ARG A 98 11.58 7.63 -16.26
C ARG A 98 11.26 6.87 -17.56
N VAL A 99 10.33 5.94 -17.46
CA VAL A 99 9.75 5.24 -18.62
C VAL A 99 8.31 5.70 -18.83
N THR A 100 7.84 5.70 -20.08
CA THR A 100 6.43 5.96 -20.34
C THR A 100 5.59 4.83 -19.75
N SER A 101 4.62 5.17 -18.92
CA SER A 101 3.73 4.23 -18.23
C SER A 101 2.26 4.55 -18.45
N TRP A 102 1.40 3.55 -18.28
CA TRP A 102 -0.05 3.66 -18.49
C TRP A 102 -0.80 2.95 -17.36
N SER A 103 -2.00 3.43 -17.03
CA SER A 103 -2.98 2.67 -16.28
C SER A 103 -3.83 1.80 -17.21
N ILE A 104 -4.54 0.82 -16.64
CA ILE A 104 -5.61 0.10 -17.34
C ILE A 104 -6.64 1.11 -17.80
N PRO A 105 -7.10 1.06 -19.06
CA PRO A 105 -8.08 2.01 -19.57
C PRO A 105 -9.49 1.73 -19.07
N ILE A 106 -10.25 2.79 -18.84
CA ILE A 106 -11.70 2.75 -18.66
C ILE A 106 -12.33 2.91 -20.04
N GLN A 107 -13.02 1.88 -20.50
CA GLN A 107 -13.71 1.91 -21.80
C GLN A 107 -15.10 2.53 -21.66
N ARG A 108 -15.44 3.45 -22.58
CA ARG A 108 -16.79 4.00 -22.74
C ARG A 108 -17.11 4.06 -24.25
N GLY A 109 -17.85 3.06 -24.71
CA GLY A 109 -18.04 2.86 -26.16
C GLY A 109 -16.71 2.64 -26.86
N ASP A 110 -16.39 3.49 -27.86
CA ASP A 110 -15.12 3.45 -28.61
C ASP A 110 -14.05 4.41 -28.06
N SER A 111 -14.21 4.87 -26.82
CA SER A 111 -13.27 5.76 -26.11
C SER A 111 -12.62 5.05 -24.94
N TYR A 112 -11.32 5.25 -24.78
CA TYR A 112 -10.47 4.65 -23.76
C TYR A 112 -9.84 5.75 -22.93
N PHE A 113 -10.17 5.84 -21.65
CA PHE A 113 -9.66 6.83 -20.71
C PHE A 113 -8.60 6.20 -19.81
N PHE A 114 -7.45 6.79 -19.68
CA PHE A 114 -6.34 6.24 -18.88
C PHE A 114 -5.38 7.30 -18.37
N MET A 115 -4.68 6.97 -17.31
CA MET A 115 -3.53 7.72 -16.86
C MET A 115 -2.32 7.35 -17.73
N LYS A 116 -1.53 8.35 -18.11
CA LYS A 116 -0.27 8.15 -18.84
C LYS A 116 0.77 9.14 -18.35
N ARG A 117 1.97 8.65 -18.01
CA ARG A 117 3.12 9.49 -17.72
C ARG A 117 4.17 9.28 -18.81
N LEU A 118 4.57 10.35 -19.48
CA LEU A 118 5.71 10.30 -20.39
C LEU A 118 7.01 10.24 -19.58
N SER A 119 8.08 9.70 -20.20
CA SER A 119 9.38 9.57 -19.55
C SER A 119 9.99 10.89 -19.08
N SER A 120 9.62 12.01 -19.71
CA SER A 120 10.07 13.36 -19.35
C SER A 120 9.20 14.06 -18.31
N GLU A 121 8.12 13.44 -17.83
CA GLU A 121 7.15 14.06 -16.92
C GLU A 121 7.34 13.60 -15.48
N GLU A 122 7.08 14.50 -14.54
CA GLU A 122 7.11 14.19 -13.11
C GLU A 122 5.87 13.44 -12.65
N GLN A 123 4.70 13.73 -13.24
CA GLN A 123 3.42 13.16 -12.88
C GLN A 123 2.69 12.60 -14.11
N ALA A 124 1.74 11.67 -13.86
CA ALA A 124 0.86 11.18 -14.91
C ALA A 124 -0.24 12.20 -15.21
N SER A 125 -0.59 12.32 -16.49
CA SER A 125 -1.71 13.09 -17.00
C SER A 125 -2.88 12.17 -17.35
N ILE A 126 -4.09 12.73 -17.46
CA ILE A 126 -5.28 11.99 -17.94
C ILE A 126 -5.36 12.13 -19.44
N TYR A 127 -5.50 10.99 -20.12
CA TYR A 127 -5.65 10.90 -21.58
C TYR A 127 -6.92 10.20 -22.00
N VAL A 128 -7.34 10.48 -23.22
CA VAL A 128 -8.35 9.70 -23.95
C VAL A 128 -7.80 9.26 -25.31
N ARG A 129 -8.18 8.06 -25.75
CA ARG A 129 -7.99 7.57 -27.11
C ARG A 129 -9.34 7.22 -27.69
N HIS A 130 -9.68 7.79 -28.85
CA HIS A 130 -10.89 7.46 -29.59
C HIS A 130 -10.57 6.45 -30.69
N GLY A 131 -11.21 5.28 -30.66
CA GLY A 131 -10.89 4.18 -31.55
C GLY A 131 -9.63 3.42 -31.17
N TRP A 132 -9.56 2.16 -31.63
CA TRP A 132 -8.44 1.27 -31.27
C TRP A 132 -7.14 1.62 -31.96
N ALA A 133 -7.21 1.96 -33.23
CA ALA A 133 -6.05 2.23 -34.08
C ALA A 133 -6.24 3.47 -34.94
N VAL A 134 -5.11 4.10 -35.31
CA VAL A 134 -5.14 5.20 -36.27
C VAL A 134 -5.69 4.70 -37.61
N PRO A 135 -6.81 5.27 -38.13
CA PRO A 135 -7.39 4.85 -39.38
C PRO A 135 -6.46 5.18 -40.53
N LYS A 136 -6.44 4.34 -41.58
CA LYS A 136 -5.65 4.55 -42.82
C LYS A 136 -6.00 5.87 -43.49
N THR A 137 -7.24 6.29 -43.42
CA THR A 137 -7.73 7.59 -43.92
C THR A 137 -8.36 8.34 -42.74
N PRO A 138 -7.74 9.39 -42.21
CA PRO A 138 -8.30 10.20 -41.10
C PRO A 138 -9.62 10.85 -41.52
N SER A 139 -10.62 10.81 -40.67
CA SER A 139 -11.88 11.50 -40.85
C SER A 139 -11.76 12.94 -40.31
N ALA A 140 -12.30 13.91 -41.05
CA ALA A 140 -12.38 15.29 -40.59
C ALA A 140 -13.19 15.45 -39.26
N LYS A 141 -14.11 14.48 -38.99
CA LYS A 141 -14.91 14.47 -37.73
C LYS A 141 -14.14 13.90 -36.53
N MET A 142 -13.08 13.09 -36.77
CA MET A 142 -12.25 12.48 -35.73
C MET A 142 -10.76 12.49 -36.15
N PRO A 143 -10.13 13.67 -36.19
CA PRO A 143 -8.74 13.81 -36.72
C PRO A 143 -7.72 13.09 -35.84
N ASP A 144 -8.03 12.87 -34.56
CA ASP A 144 -7.16 12.22 -33.57
C ASP A 144 -7.55 10.75 -33.27
N ALA A 145 -8.36 10.13 -34.13
CA ALA A 145 -8.74 8.73 -33.95
C ALA A 145 -7.49 7.83 -33.82
N GLY A 146 -7.48 6.97 -32.79
CA GLY A 146 -6.36 6.09 -32.46
C GLY A 146 -5.15 6.75 -31.82
N LYS A 147 -5.17 8.09 -31.60
CA LYS A 147 -4.11 8.82 -30.91
C LYS A 147 -4.48 9.10 -29.45
N ASP A 148 -3.47 9.23 -28.61
CA ASP A 148 -3.64 9.64 -27.21
C ASP A 148 -3.77 11.17 -27.15
N VAL A 149 -4.91 11.65 -26.70
CA VAL A 149 -5.21 13.07 -26.49
C VAL A 149 -5.19 13.36 -25.00
N ARG A 150 -4.35 14.30 -24.55
CA ARG A 150 -4.26 14.72 -23.16
C ARG A 150 -5.49 15.55 -22.78
N LEU A 151 -6.18 15.15 -21.70
CA LEU A 151 -7.34 15.86 -21.15
C LEU A 151 -6.96 16.76 -19.99
N ILE A 152 -6.20 16.23 -19.03
CA ILE A 152 -5.79 16.96 -17.82
C ILE A 152 -4.29 16.77 -17.65
N ASP A 153 -3.59 17.90 -17.51
CA ASP A 153 -2.15 17.96 -17.22
C ASP A 153 -1.94 18.55 -15.83
N PRO A 154 -1.40 17.81 -14.85
CA PRO A 154 -1.14 18.34 -13.52
C PRO A 154 -0.16 19.54 -13.53
N ALA A 155 0.80 19.57 -14.47
CA ALA A 155 1.74 20.69 -14.61
C ALA A 155 1.06 22.00 -15.08
N ALA A 156 -0.10 21.90 -15.73
CA ALA A 156 -0.92 23.07 -16.06
C ALA A 156 -1.78 23.57 -14.89
N LEU A 157 -2.02 22.71 -13.88
CA LEU A 157 -2.81 23.05 -12.69
C LEU A 157 -1.95 23.70 -11.60
N SER A 158 -0.70 23.27 -11.45
CA SER A 158 0.20 23.71 -10.39
C SER A 158 1.66 23.70 -10.83
N ARG A 159 2.46 24.60 -10.24
CA ARG A 159 3.94 24.58 -10.37
C ARG A 159 4.60 23.60 -9.40
N ASP A 160 3.87 23.12 -8.39
CA ASP A 160 4.38 22.08 -7.50
C ASP A 160 4.36 20.73 -8.21
N THR A 161 5.51 20.15 -8.43
CA THR A 161 5.70 18.85 -9.10
C THR A 161 5.07 17.68 -8.34
N ASN A 162 4.72 17.86 -7.06
CA ASN A 162 4.00 16.90 -6.25
C ASN A 162 2.46 17.03 -6.38
N THR A 163 1.96 17.90 -7.26
CA THR A 163 0.54 17.91 -7.63
C THR A 163 0.27 16.77 -8.59
N SER A 164 -0.61 15.87 -8.23
CA SER A 164 -1.02 14.72 -9.04
C SER A 164 -2.50 14.76 -9.37
N VAL A 165 -2.91 14.08 -10.45
CA VAL A 165 -4.29 13.91 -10.85
C VAL A 165 -4.66 12.44 -10.93
N SER A 166 -5.95 12.12 -10.79
CA SER A 166 -6.49 10.77 -10.90
C SER A 166 -7.81 10.79 -11.68
N ILE A 167 -8.13 9.71 -12.38
CA ILE A 167 -9.49 9.49 -12.90
C ILE A 167 -10.33 8.98 -11.73
N VAL A 168 -11.36 9.72 -11.36
CA VAL A 168 -12.29 9.35 -10.30
C VAL A 168 -13.48 8.58 -10.89
N ASP A 169 -14.11 9.13 -11.93
CA ASP A 169 -15.16 8.45 -12.68
C ASP A 169 -15.26 9.02 -14.10
N VAL A 170 -15.78 8.21 -15.02
CA VAL A 170 -16.14 8.63 -16.37
C VAL A 170 -17.59 8.24 -16.61
N SER A 171 -18.42 9.22 -16.96
CA SER A 171 -19.85 8.98 -17.23
C SER A 171 -20.05 7.88 -18.27
N LYS A 172 -21.17 7.17 -18.20
CA LYS A 172 -21.45 6.00 -19.03
C LYS A 172 -21.32 6.25 -20.55
N ALA A 173 -21.73 7.45 -20.99
CA ALA A 173 -21.59 7.86 -22.40
C ALA A 173 -20.21 8.43 -22.76
N GLY A 174 -19.30 8.58 -21.79
CA GLY A 174 -18.01 9.21 -22.00
C GLY A 174 -18.08 10.73 -22.18
N ASP A 175 -19.16 11.37 -21.74
CA ASP A 175 -19.43 12.81 -21.93
C ASP A 175 -18.84 13.67 -20.82
N PHE A 176 -18.65 13.11 -19.62
CA PHE A 176 -18.12 13.77 -18.45
C PHE A 176 -16.99 12.96 -17.80
N LEU A 177 -16.01 13.66 -17.29
CA LEU A 177 -14.90 13.15 -16.48
C LEU A 177 -14.95 13.79 -15.10
N ALA A 178 -14.97 12.98 -14.04
CA ALA A 178 -14.63 13.38 -12.69
C ALA A 178 -13.16 13.04 -12.45
N TYR A 179 -12.38 14.03 -11.99
CA TYR A 179 -10.96 13.84 -11.72
C TYR A 179 -10.56 14.44 -10.39
N GLY A 180 -9.71 13.70 -9.68
CA GLY A 180 -9.11 14.14 -8.41
C GLY A 180 -7.86 14.97 -8.64
N VAL A 181 -7.62 15.94 -7.77
CA VAL A 181 -6.37 16.72 -7.67
C VAL A 181 -5.84 16.56 -6.27
N ARG A 182 -4.61 16.08 -6.14
CA ARG A 182 -3.98 15.69 -4.87
C ARG A 182 -2.62 16.34 -4.71
N GLN A 183 -2.23 16.63 -3.45
CA GLN A 183 -0.96 17.27 -3.13
C GLN A 183 -0.06 16.32 -2.31
N GLY A 184 1.22 16.21 -2.67
CA GLY A 184 2.28 15.62 -1.85
C GLY A 184 2.07 14.17 -1.39
N GLY A 185 1.24 13.38 -2.08
CA GLY A 185 0.92 12.01 -1.66
C GLY A 185 0.01 11.92 -0.44
N ALA A 186 -0.71 13.00 -0.09
CA ALA A 186 -1.81 12.97 0.87
C ALA A 186 -2.94 12.05 0.38
N ASP A 187 -3.77 11.55 1.30
CA ASP A 187 -4.95 10.75 0.93
C ASP A 187 -6.14 11.62 0.49
N GLU A 188 -6.15 12.87 0.91
CA GLU A 188 -7.18 13.85 0.58
C GLU A 188 -7.01 14.36 -0.85
N GLU A 189 -8.14 14.53 -1.58
CA GLU A 189 -8.18 15.08 -2.92
C GLU A 189 -9.37 16.01 -3.13
N GLU A 190 -9.21 17.01 -4.00
CA GLU A 190 -10.30 17.78 -4.57
C GLU A 190 -10.84 17.07 -5.79
N VAL A 191 -12.18 17.00 -5.97
CA VAL A 191 -12.78 16.38 -7.15
C VAL A 191 -13.38 17.45 -8.05
N HIS A 192 -12.93 17.49 -9.30
CA HIS A 192 -13.37 18.39 -10.35
C HIS A 192 -14.12 17.66 -11.45
N PHE A 193 -14.98 18.36 -12.18
CA PHE A 193 -15.83 17.80 -13.24
C PHE A 193 -15.56 18.49 -14.57
N ARG A 194 -15.30 17.71 -15.62
CA ARG A 194 -15.07 18.24 -16.96
C ARG A 194 -16.09 17.69 -17.94
N ASN A 195 -16.77 18.58 -18.66
CA ASN A 195 -17.61 18.23 -19.80
C ASN A 195 -16.70 17.98 -21.01
N LEU A 196 -16.66 16.75 -21.52
CA LEU A 196 -15.74 16.33 -22.57
C LEU A 196 -16.21 16.75 -23.96
N LYS A 197 -17.52 17.04 -24.16
CA LYS A 197 -18.05 17.56 -25.42
C LYS A 197 -17.67 19.01 -25.65
N THR A 198 -17.70 19.82 -24.58
CA THR A 198 -17.38 21.25 -24.66
C THR A 198 -15.93 21.55 -24.31
N GLY A 199 -15.21 20.59 -23.70
CA GLY A 199 -13.86 20.75 -23.20
C GLY A 199 -13.76 21.65 -21.95
N LYS A 200 -14.87 22.06 -21.36
CA LYS A 200 -14.91 22.96 -20.19
C LYS A 200 -14.96 22.18 -18.88
N THR A 201 -14.18 22.62 -17.90
CA THR A 201 -14.34 22.22 -16.50
C THR A 201 -15.50 23.02 -15.90
N LEU A 202 -16.36 22.33 -15.14
CA LEU A 202 -17.47 22.96 -14.43
C LEU A 202 -16.93 23.82 -13.27
N GLU A 203 -17.75 24.75 -12.81
CA GLU A 203 -17.49 25.49 -11.57
C GLU A 203 -17.73 24.65 -10.32
N ASP A 204 -18.52 23.56 -10.46
CA ASP A 204 -18.77 22.58 -9.41
C ASP A 204 -17.49 21.82 -9.08
N MET A 205 -17.27 21.63 -7.78
CA MET A 205 -16.17 20.81 -7.25
C MET A 205 -16.54 20.23 -5.88
N LEU A 206 -15.99 19.08 -5.55
CA LEU A 206 -16.00 18.60 -4.18
C LEU A 206 -14.70 19.02 -3.50
N PRO A 207 -14.77 19.65 -2.29
CA PRO A 207 -13.59 20.18 -1.61
C PRO A 207 -12.65 19.06 -1.18
N SER A 208 -11.38 19.42 -0.89
CA SER A 208 -10.37 18.45 -0.45
C SER A 208 -10.86 17.67 0.77
N ASP A 209 -11.03 16.37 0.59
CA ASP A 209 -11.46 15.42 1.62
C ASP A 209 -11.07 13.99 1.19
N ARG A 210 -11.35 13.01 2.04
CA ARG A 210 -11.21 11.58 1.70
C ARG A 210 -12.52 11.05 1.17
N TYR A 211 -12.53 10.72 -0.10
CA TYR A 211 -13.68 10.14 -0.77
C TYR A 211 -13.50 8.63 -0.92
N ASN A 212 -14.43 7.86 -0.33
CA ASN A 212 -14.46 6.40 -0.52
C ASN A 212 -15.02 6.04 -1.90
N SER A 213 -15.88 6.90 -2.45
CA SER A 213 -16.43 6.75 -3.79
C SER A 213 -17.01 8.07 -4.32
N VAL A 214 -16.97 8.24 -5.63
CA VAL A 214 -17.71 9.27 -6.38
C VAL A 214 -18.22 8.61 -7.65
N SER A 215 -19.51 8.80 -7.99
CA SER A 215 -20.13 8.20 -9.17
C SER A 215 -21.15 9.14 -9.78
N PHE A 216 -21.14 9.29 -11.12
CA PHE A 216 -22.13 10.12 -11.82
C PHE A 216 -23.53 9.55 -11.67
N ALA A 217 -24.51 10.44 -11.48
CA ALA A 217 -25.91 10.11 -11.65
C ALA A 217 -26.19 9.72 -13.12
N PRO A 218 -27.08 8.75 -13.40
CA PRO A 218 -27.35 8.30 -14.78
C PRO A 218 -27.84 9.42 -15.71
N ASP A 219 -28.57 10.39 -15.16
CA ASP A 219 -29.08 11.56 -15.89
C ASP A 219 -28.10 12.73 -15.98
N LEU A 220 -26.89 12.56 -15.42
CA LEU A 220 -25.84 13.58 -15.34
C LEU A 220 -26.27 14.87 -14.60
N SER A 221 -27.28 14.79 -13.72
CA SER A 221 -27.73 15.94 -12.91
C SER A 221 -26.78 16.25 -11.74
N GLY A 222 -25.84 15.36 -11.44
CA GLY A 222 -24.89 15.48 -10.34
C GLY A 222 -24.10 14.21 -10.11
N VAL A 223 -23.55 14.08 -8.90
CA VAL A 223 -22.78 12.92 -8.46
C VAL A 223 -23.22 12.42 -7.09
N TYR A 224 -23.20 11.10 -6.91
CA TYR A 224 -23.21 10.46 -5.60
C TYR A 224 -21.77 10.40 -5.10
N TYR A 225 -21.54 10.78 -3.83
CA TYR A 225 -20.21 10.68 -3.24
C TYR A 225 -20.27 10.28 -1.77
N ALA A 226 -19.36 9.40 -1.37
CA ALA A 226 -19.20 9.04 0.02
C ALA A 226 -17.86 9.56 0.53
N ARG A 227 -17.91 10.34 1.61
CA ARG A 227 -16.71 10.87 2.24
C ARG A 227 -16.55 10.34 3.66
N PHE A 228 -15.31 10.14 4.07
CA PHE A 228 -14.97 9.73 5.40
C PHE A 228 -14.97 10.94 6.36
N THR A 229 -15.58 10.77 7.53
CA THR A 229 -15.55 11.74 8.62
C THR A 229 -15.08 11.07 9.91
N HIS A 230 -14.70 11.86 10.91
CA HIS A 230 -14.37 11.34 12.23
C HIS A 230 -15.52 10.61 12.94
N LYS A 231 -16.74 10.69 12.41
CA LYS A 231 -17.95 10.00 12.90
C LYS A 231 -18.39 8.84 11.98
N GLY A 232 -17.52 8.40 11.07
CA GLY A 232 -17.79 7.40 10.04
C GLY A 232 -18.03 8.02 8.67
N SER A 233 -18.36 7.19 7.69
CA SER A 233 -18.60 7.63 6.31
C SER A 233 -20.04 8.05 6.10
N LEU A 234 -20.22 9.07 5.26
CA LEU A 234 -21.54 9.62 4.89
C LEU A 234 -21.66 9.70 3.37
N LEU A 235 -22.78 9.23 2.83
CA LEU A 235 -23.10 9.28 1.39
C LEU A 235 -23.99 10.49 1.10
N TYR A 236 -23.58 11.30 0.15
CA TYR A 236 -24.28 12.49 -0.30
C TYR A 236 -24.61 12.42 -1.79
N PHE A 237 -25.54 13.28 -2.21
CA PHE A 237 -25.78 13.67 -3.58
C PHE A 237 -25.47 15.15 -3.78
N HIS A 238 -24.49 15.44 -4.64
CA HIS A 238 -24.18 16.79 -5.10
C HIS A 238 -24.88 17.04 -6.44
N LYS A 239 -25.75 18.05 -6.48
CA LYS A 239 -26.44 18.47 -7.72
C LYS A 239 -25.61 19.53 -8.43
N PHE A 240 -25.28 19.33 -9.69
CA PHE A 240 -24.55 20.33 -10.47
C PHE A 240 -25.25 21.70 -10.51
N GLY A 241 -24.46 22.76 -10.43
CA GLY A 241 -24.93 24.12 -10.34
C GLY A 241 -25.33 24.55 -8.91
N THR A 242 -25.06 23.73 -7.88
CA THR A 242 -25.30 24.07 -6.48
C THR A 242 -24.01 24.12 -5.67
N ARG A 243 -24.04 24.71 -4.48
CA ARG A 243 -22.89 24.71 -3.57
C ARG A 243 -22.84 23.39 -2.78
N PRO A 244 -21.65 22.86 -2.41
CA PRO A 244 -21.53 21.66 -1.59
C PRO A 244 -22.28 21.73 -0.25
N SER A 245 -22.52 22.92 0.29
CA SER A 245 -23.33 23.11 1.51
C SER A 245 -24.82 22.79 1.32
N ALA A 246 -25.29 22.65 0.08
CA ALA A 246 -26.66 22.27 -0.26
C ALA A 246 -26.82 20.76 -0.57
N ASP A 247 -25.74 20.01 -0.44
CA ASP A 247 -25.73 18.59 -0.77
C ASP A 247 -26.65 17.78 0.13
N VAL A 248 -27.35 16.82 -0.47
CA VAL A 248 -28.36 16.02 0.22
C VAL A 248 -27.70 14.77 0.82
N LEU A 249 -27.77 14.64 2.13
CA LEU A 249 -27.38 13.40 2.82
C LEU A 249 -28.35 12.28 2.47
N LEU A 250 -27.85 11.20 1.88
CA LEU A 250 -28.64 10.03 1.48
C LEU A 250 -28.54 8.86 2.43
N PHE A 251 -27.33 8.61 3.01
CA PHE A 251 -27.05 7.42 3.81
C PHE A 251 -25.86 7.65 4.76
N GLY A 252 -25.76 6.86 5.88
CA GLY A 252 -24.57 6.82 6.72
C GLY A 252 -24.76 7.26 8.18
N ARG A 253 -25.99 7.39 8.69
CA ARG A 253 -26.25 7.65 10.13
C ARG A 253 -26.87 6.46 10.82
N GLU A 254 -28.04 6.07 10.38
CA GLU A 254 -28.80 4.95 10.90
C GLU A 254 -29.45 4.22 9.74
N PHE A 255 -29.42 2.92 9.78
CA PHE A 255 -30.14 2.07 8.84
C PHE A 255 -30.56 0.77 9.52
N HIS A 256 -31.78 0.33 9.27
CA HIS A 256 -32.34 -0.91 9.81
C HIS A 256 -32.18 -1.02 11.36
N SER A 257 -32.42 0.10 12.07
CA SER A 257 -32.28 0.23 13.54
C SER A 257 -30.85 0.00 14.06
N GLU A 258 -29.85 0.04 13.21
CA GLU A 258 -28.43 -0.02 13.55
C GLU A 258 -27.78 1.33 13.28
N LEU A 259 -27.08 1.88 14.29
CA LEU A 259 -26.28 3.10 14.13
C LEU A 259 -24.98 2.77 13.38
N LEU A 260 -24.68 3.54 12.35
CA LEU A 260 -23.39 3.50 11.66
C LEU A 260 -22.41 4.42 12.39
N GLY A 261 -21.26 3.87 12.75
CA GLY A 261 -20.26 4.52 13.61
C GLY A 261 -18.97 4.88 12.92
N GLU A 262 -17.97 5.22 13.75
CA GLU A 262 -16.66 5.70 13.28
C GLU A 262 -15.84 4.65 12.52
N LEU A 263 -16.12 3.37 12.73
CA LEU A 263 -15.41 2.27 12.03
C LEU A 263 -16.08 1.88 10.71
N ASP A 264 -17.23 2.48 10.39
CA ASP A 264 -18.01 2.10 9.22
C ASP A 264 -17.63 2.94 8.00
N LEU A 265 -17.13 2.28 6.97
CA LEU A 265 -16.78 2.88 5.70
C LEU A 265 -17.87 2.61 4.69
N VAL A 266 -18.52 3.68 4.20
CA VAL A 266 -19.56 3.63 3.18
C VAL A 266 -18.93 3.92 1.82
N GLY A 267 -19.11 3.01 0.87
CA GLY A 267 -18.84 3.21 -0.55
C GLY A 267 -20.13 3.13 -1.35
N ALA A 268 -20.22 3.82 -2.48
CA ALA A 268 -21.40 3.74 -3.33
C ALA A 268 -21.02 3.81 -4.81
N GLY A 269 -21.76 3.09 -5.66
CA GLY A 269 -21.59 3.10 -7.10
C GLY A 269 -22.91 2.88 -7.83
N VAL A 270 -22.99 3.37 -9.05
CA VAL A 270 -24.14 3.15 -9.94
C VAL A 270 -23.86 1.94 -10.83
N THR A 271 -24.82 1.01 -10.93
CA THR A 271 -24.69 -0.17 -11.81
C THR A 271 -24.52 0.21 -13.27
N ASP A 272 -23.90 -0.67 -14.07
CA ASP A 272 -23.59 -0.44 -15.48
C ASP A 272 -24.82 -0.05 -16.32
N ASP A 273 -26.01 -0.56 -15.98
CA ASP A 273 -27.26 -0.21 -16.66
C ASP A 273 -27.88 1.12 -16.16
N GLY A 274 -27.29 1.73 -15.11
CA GLY A 274 -27.78 2.96 -14.48
C GLY A 274 -29.01 2.77 -13.59
N ARG A 275 -29.39 1.51 -13.31
CA ARG A 275 -30.62 1.21 -12.59
C ARG A 275 -30.52 1.38 -11.08
N TYR A 276 -29.44 0.89 -10.50
CA TYR A 276 -29.27 0.88 -9.04
C TYR A 276 -28.12 1.72 -8.56
N LEU A 277 -28.34 2.46 -7.48
CA LEU A 277 -27.30 2.96 -6.59
C LEU A 277 -27.06 1.87 -5.54
N VAL A 278 -25.89 1.24 -5.60
CA VAL A 278 -25.44 0.22 -4.66
C VAL A 278 -24.60 0.89 -3.59
N VAL A 279 -24.82 0.52 -2.32
CA VAL A 279 -24.06 1.03 -1.18
C VAL A 279 -23.48 -0.16 -0.44
N GLU A 280 -22.16 -0.17 -0.31
CA GLU A 280 -21.42 -1.16 0.49
C GLU A 280 -20.98 -0.50 1.79
N ILE A 281 -21.21 -1.19 2.92
CA ILE A 281 -20.83 -0.73 4.25
C ILE A 281 -19.80 -1.70 4.82
N SER A 282 -18.54 -1.31 4.81
CA SER A 282 -17.43 -2.06 5.37
C SER A 282 -17.23 -1.73 6.85
N ARG A 283 -17.25 -2.74 7.71
CA ARG A 283 -17.10 -2.59 9.16
C ARG A 283 -15.66 -2.76 9.59
N GLY A 284 -14.92 -1.65 9.69
CA GLY A 284 -13.50 -1.62 10.03
C GLY A 284 -12.57 -1.80 8.83
N VAL A 285 -11.27 -1.79 9.09
CA VAL A 285 -10.20 -2.02 8.10
C VAL A 285 -9.15 -2.98 8.69
N PRO A 286 -9.05 -4.23 8.20
CA PRO A 286 -9.89 -4.84 7.15
C PRO A 286 -11.33 -5.04 7.63
N ALA A 287 -12.25 -5.07 6.67
CA ALA A 287 -13.65 -5.29 6.99
C ALA A 287 -13.87 -6.75 7.43
N ARG A 288 -14.41 -6.93 8.64
CA ARG A 288 -14.87 -8.24 9.13
C ARG A 288 -16.23 -8.60 8.56
N ARG A 289 -17.06 -7.57 8.34
CA ARG A 289 -18.40 -7.65 7.80
C ARG A 289 -18.59 -6.59 6.74
N VAL A 290 -19.21 -6.94 5.63
CA VAL A 290 -19.65 -6.01 4.60
C VAL A 290 -21.14 -6.21 4.39
N ASP A 291 -21.91 -5.14 4.60
CA ASP A 291 -23.33 -5.09 4.34
C ASP A 291 -23.59 -4.41 3.00
N ILE A 292 -24.61 -4.81 2.26
CA ILE A 292 -24.95 -4.23 0.96
C ILE A 292 -26.42 -3.84 0.94
N VAL A 293 -26.66 -2.58 0.59
CA VAL A 293 -27.99 -2.06 0.30
C VAL A 293 -28.03 -1.44 -1.09
N TYR A 294 -29.20 -1.32 -1.69
CA TYR A 294 -29.35 -0.74 -3.02
C TYR A 294 -30.63 0.09 -3.13
N ARG A 295 -30.65 1.06 -4.02
CA ARG A 295 -31.80 1.90 -4.35
C ARG A 295 -32.09 1.88 -5.84
N ASP A 296 -33.34 1.65 -6.25
CA ASP A 296 -33.77 1.68 -7.67
C ASP A 296 -33.90 3.13 -8.13
N LEU A 297 -32.97 3.61 -8.97
CA LEU A 297 -32.94 4.98 -9.48
C LEU A 297 -34.00 5.25 -10.56
N HIS A 298 -34.58 4.21 -11.16
CA HIS A 298 -35.69 4.35 -12.09
C HIS A 298 -37.02 4.60 -11.38
N LYS A 299 -37.05 4.50 -10.05
CA LYS A 299 -38.21 4.77 -9.20
C LYS A 299 -37.89 5.91 -8.25
N PRO A 300 -38.26 7.16 -8.56
CA PRO A 300 -37.88 8.35 -7.75
C PRO A 300 -38.25 8.25 -6.27
N ALA A 301 -39.38 7.59 -5.94
CA ALA A 301 -39.83 7.38 -4.57
C ALA A 301 -39.22 6.16 -3.85
N SER A 302 -38.28 5.43 -4.48
CA SER A 302 -37.67 4.25 -3.87
C SER A 302 -36.79 4.63 -2.68
N THR A 303 -36.79 3.77 -1.66
CA THR A 303 -35.88 3.81 -0.52
C THR A 303 -34.79 2.77 -0.69
N PHE A 304 -33.75 2.84 0.16
CA PHE A 304 -32.74 1.78 0.20
C PHE A 304 -33.35 0.47 0.66
N GLN A 305 -33.02 -0.60 -0.04
CA GLN A 305 -33.42 -1.97 0.23
C GLN A 305 -32.19 -2.81 0.57
N ILE A 306 -32.34 -3.80 1.43
CA ILE A 306 -31.27 -4.71 1.82
C ILE A 306 -31.07 -5.76 0.72
N LEU A 307 -29.82 -5.91 0.27
CA LEU A 307 -29.38 -7.09 -0.46
C LEU A 307 -28.85 -8.14 0.51
N VAL A 308 -27.93 -7.72 1.40
CA VAL A 308 -27.40 -8.55 2.49
C VAL A 308 -27.08 -7.66 3.70
N TRP A 309 -27.37 -8.12 4.92
CA TRP A 309 -27.18 -7.35 6.15
C TRP A 309 -27.00 -8.27 7.36
N GLY A 310 -26.00 -7.98 8.20
CA GLY A 310 -25.88 -8.60 9.52
C GLY A 310 -25.09 -9.90 9.58
N PHE A 311 -24.43 -10.32 8.50
CA PHE A 311 -23.60 -11.51 8.47
C PHE A 311 -22.12 -11.14 8.74
N ASP A 312 -21.45 -11.89 9.63
CA ASP A 312 -20.00 -11.68 9.93
C ASP A 312 -19.14 -12.28 8.79
N SER A 313 -19.26 -11.68 7.63
CA SER A 313 -18.61 -12.07 6.38
C SER A 313 -18.56 -10.91 5.40
N ARG A 314 -17.69 -11.02 4.41
CA ARG A 314 -17.56 -10.02 3.34
C ARG A 314 -18.42 -10.41 2.15
N PHE A 315 -19.03 -9.40 1.57
CA PHE A 315 -19.86 -9.53 0.37
C PHE A 315 -19.48 -8.41 -0.59
N SER A 316 -19.36 -8.74 -1.89
CA SER A 316 -19.20 -7.78 -2.98
C SER A 316 -20.15 -8.16 -4.10
N ALA A 317 -20.92 -7.20 -4.63
CA ALA A 317 -22.03 -7.45 -5.53
C ALA A 317 -21.87 -6.78 -6.89
N ASN A 318 -22.13 -7.53 -7.95
CA ASN A 318 -22.26 -7.04 -9.31
C ASN A 318 -23.70 -7.31 -9.83
N TRP A 319 -24.27 -6.30 -10.50
CA TRP A 319 -25.56 -6.42 -11.18
C TRP A 319 -25.39 -6.64 -12.66
N ALA A 320 -25.95 -7.71 -13.21
CA ALA A 320 -25.88 -8.03 -14.62
C ALA A 320 -27.10 -8.81 -15.09
N ASN A 321 -27.65 -8.46 -16.26
CA ASN A 321 -28.75 -9.17 -16.91
C ASN A 321 -29.99 -9.41 -16.01
N GLY A 322 -30.27 -8.47 -15.12
CA GLY A 322 -31.44 -8.56 -14.22
C GLY A 322 -31.21 -9.38 -12.96
N GLU A 323 -29.97 -9.75 -12.63
CA GLU A 323 -29.62 -10.61 -11.50
C GLU A 323 -28.42 -10.06 -10.73
N TRP A 324 -28.36 -10.35 -9.42
CA TRP A 324 -27.25 -10.03 -8.52
C TRP A 324 -26.29 -11.20 -8.46
N TYR A 325 -25.02 -10.96 -8.75
CA TYR A 325 -23.90 -11.89 -8.55
C TYR A 325 -23.08 -11.40 -7.39
N VAL A 326 -22.88 -12.23 -6.36
CA VAL A 326 -22.27 -11.84 -5.11
C VAL A 326 -21.12 -12.78 -4.78
N GLN A 327 -19.91 -12.24 -4.69
CA GLN A 327 -18.76 -12.93 -4.10
C GLN A 327 -18.86 -12.82 -2.57
N THR A 328 -18.57 -13.90 -1.86
CA THR A 328 -18.56 -13.91 -0.40
C THR A 328 -17.65 -15.00 0.15
N ASP A 329 -17.08 -14.75 1.34
CA ASP A 329 -16.41 -15.73 2.19
C ASP A 329 -17.37 -16.39 3.21
N TYR A 330 -18.67 -16.08 3.16
CA TYR A 330 -19.68 -16.65 4.03
C TYR A 330 -19.75 -18.18 3.87
N SER A 331 -19.40 -18.90 4.96
CA SER A 331 -19.27 -20.37 4.97
C SER A 331 -18.34 -20.95 3.88
N SER A 332 -17.41 -20.14 3.37
CA SER A 332 -16.50 -20.48 2.26
C SER A 332 -15.22 -19.61 2.34
N PRO A 333 -14.26 -19.94 3.23
CA PRO A 333 -13.10 -19.11 3.52
C PRO A 333 -12.26 -18.73 2.30
N ASN A 334 -12.28 -19.53 1.22
CA ASN A 334 -11.61 -19.24 -0.04
C ASN A 334 -12.50 -18.49 -1.04
N GLY A 335 -13.73 -18.16 -0.63
CA GLY A 335 -14.69 -17.45 -1.46
C GLY A 335 -15.51 -18.33 -2.40
N ARG A 336 -16.72 -17.88 -2.69
CA ARG A 336 -17.64 -18.43 -3.71
C ARG A 336 -18.43 -17.30 -4.36
N ILE A 337 -19.07 -17.56 -5.49
CA ILE A 337 -19.96 -16.62 -6.17
C ILE A 337 -21.38 -17.18 -6.17
N LEU A 338 -22.32 -16.39 -5.67
CA LEU A 338 -23.72 -16.73 -5.53
C LEU A 338 -24.59 -15.80 -6.38
N LYS A 339 -25.75 -16.28 -6.79
CA LYS A 339 -26.82 -15.46 -7.36
C LYS A 339 -27.75 -15.04 -6.21
N ALA A 340 -27.71 -13.77 -5.83
CA ALA A 340 -28.45 -13.29 -4.68
C ALA A 340 -29.90 -12.93 -5.05
N ILE A 341 -30.79 -13.21 -4.10
CA ILE A 341 -32.22 -12.86 -4.17
C ILE A 341 -32.53 -11.90 -3.03
N PRO A 342 -32.89 -10.63 -3.31
CA PRO A 342 -33.25 -9.68 -2.28
C PRO A 342 -34.35 -10.20 -1.35
N GLY A 343 -34.18 -10.00 -0.04
CA GLY A 343 -35.14 -10.47 0.96
C GLY A 343 -35.02 -11.96 1.32
N VAL A 344 -34.05 -12.67 0.74
CA VAL A 344 -33.76 -14.09 1.03
C VAL A 344 -32.37 -14.18 1.65
N ALA A 345 -32.20 -15.01 2.68
CA ALA A 345 -30.89 -15.19 3.34
C ALA A 345 -29.88 -15.90 2.43
N PRO A 346 -28.57 -15.61 2.57
CA PRO A 346 -27.51 -16.14 1.69
C PRO A 346 -27.41 -17.65 1.60
N GLU A 347 -27.89 -18.38 2.60
CA GLU A 347 -27.96 -19.86 2.61
C GLU A 347 -28.85 -20.44 1.50
N ALA A 348 -29.86 -19.68 1.09
CA ALA A 348 -30.81 -20.09 0.06
C ALA A 348 -30.47 -19.54 -1.34
N TRP A 349 -29.35 -18.81 -1.49
CA TRP A 349 -28.92 -18.31 -2.78
C TRP A 349 -28.30 -19.41 -3.64
N GLU A 350 -28.56 -19.35 -4.94
CA GLU A 350 -27.97 -20.29 -5.91
C GLU A 350 -26.45 -20.11 -6.01
N THR A 351 -25.70 -21.21 -5.91
CA THR A 351 -24.25 -21.20 -6.15
C THR A 351 -23.95 -21.19 -7.63
N VAL A 352 -23.30 -20.13 -8.11
CA VAL A 352 -22.84 -20.00 -9.50
C VAL A 352 -21.41 -20.53 -9.65
N VAL A 353 -20.52 -20.13 -8.74
CA VAL A 353 -19.13 -20.64 -8.70
C VAL A 353 -18.86 -21.12 -7.28
N PRO A 354 -18.67 -22.44 -7.09
CA PRO A 354 -18.40 -22.99 -5.75
C PRO A 354 -17.00 -22.61 -5.25
N GLU A 355 -16.85 -22.69 -3.94
CA GLU A 355 -15.54 -22.63 -3.30
C GLU A 355 -14.61 -23.69 -3.88
N GLY A 356 -13.33 -23.33 -4.10
CA GLY A 356 -12.24 -24.21 -4.51
C GLY A 356 -11.14 -24.27 -3.48
N LYS A 357 -10.04 -24.96 -3.82
CA LYS A 357 -8.81 -24.94 -3.02
C LYS A 357 -8.09 -23.58 -3.08
N ASP A 358 -8.25 -22.87 -4.19
CA ASP A 358 -7.59 -21.60 -4.46
C ASP A 358 -8.56 -20.45 -4.13
N VAL A 359 -8.05 -19.40 -3.49
CA VAL A 359 -8.87 -18.26 -3.08
C VAL A 359 -9.38 -17.48 -4.29
N ILE A 360 -10.66 -17.10 -4.28
CA ILE A 360 -11.20 -16.12 -5.23
C ILE A 360 -10.78 -14.73 -4.74
N ASP A 361 -9.86 -14.12 -5.46
CA ASP A 361 -9.36 -12.78 -5.18
C ASP A 361 -10.34 -11.70 -5.66
N GLY A 362 -10.99 -11.94 -6.83
CA GLY A 362 -12.00 -11.06 -7.38
C GLY A 362 -12.78 -11.67 -8.53
N PHE A 363 -13.81 -10.96 -8.97
CA PHE A 363 -14.52 -11.30 -10.20
C PHE A 363 -15.09 -10.07 -10.88
N ASN A 364 -15.27 -10.15 -12.19
CA ASN A 364 -15.99 -9.14 -12.94
C ASN A 364 -16.85 -9.80 -14.04
N ILE A 365 -17.88 -9.08 -14.50
CA ILE A 365 -18.76 -9.51 -15.58
C ILE A 365 -18.51 -8.62 -16.80
N VAL A 366 -17.94 -9.19 -17.86
CA VAL A 366 -17.61 -8.46 -19.10
C VAL A 366 -18.11 -9.28 -20.29
N GLY A 367 -18.80 -8.64 -21.23
CA GLY A 367 -19.34 -9.31 -22.40
C GLY A 367 -20.30 -10.46 -22.08
N GLY A 368 -21.05 -10.35 -20.98
CA GLY A 368 -21.99 -11.37 -20.53
C GLY A 368 -21.35 -12.65 -20.01
N LYS A 369 -20.07 -12.61 -19.60
CA LYS A 369 -19.34 -13.73 -18.99
C LYS A 369 -18.75 -13.33 -17.65
N LEU A 370 -18.63 -14.28 -16.72
CA LEU A 370 -17.94 -14.14 -15.45
C LEU A 370 -16.45 -14.44 -15.65
N PHE A 371 -15.61 -13.50 -15.29
CA PHE A 371 -14.15 -13.64 -15.19
C PHE A 371 -13.80 -13.73 -13.72
N VAL A 372 -13.39 -14.90 -13.26
CA VAL A 372 -13.12 -15.17 -11.85
C VAL A 372 -11.62 -15.29 -11.67
N HIS A 373 -11.04 -14.31 -10.99
CA HIS A 373 -9.63 -14.26 -10.64
C HIS A 373 -9.38 -15.04 -9.35
N ARG A 374 -8.38 -15.92 -9.39
CA ARG A 374 -7.93 -16.74 -8.27
C ARG A 374 -6.43 -16.61 -8.06
N LEU A 375 -6.01 -16.91 -6.84
CA LEU A 375 -4.60 -17.07 -6.49
C LEU A 375 -4.29 -18.54 -6.30
N HIS A 376 -3.59 -19.15 -7.28
CA HIS A 376 -3.05 -20.49 -7.19
C HIS A 376 -1.60 -20.43 -6.68
N ASP A 377 -1.39 -20.78 -5.42
CA ASP A 377 -0.12 -20.55 -4.75
C ASP A 377 0.42 -19.14 -5.02
N VAL A 378 -0.46 -18.14 -4.76
CA VAL A 378 -0.16 -16.70 -4.90
C VAL A 378 0.05 -16.19 -6.35
N LYS A 379 -0.03 -17.05 -7.35
CA LYS A 379 0.03 -16.68 -8.77
C LYS A 379 -1.38 -16.48 -9.33
N SER A 380 -1.55 -15.49 -10.19
CA SER A 380 -2.85 -15.22 -10.80
C SER A 380 -3.29 -16.31 -11.78
N GLU A 381 -4.54 -16.75 -11.61
CA GLU A 381 -5.27 -17.56 -12.58
C GLU A 381 -6.66 -16.95 -12.80
N THR A 382 -7.10 -16.83 -14.05
CA THR A 382 -8.46 -16.37 -14.35
C THR A 382 -9.23 -17.43 -15.11
N THR A 383 -10.31 -17.91 -14.51
CA THR A 383 -11.26 -18.83 -15.13
C THR A 383 -12.48 -18.07 -15.62
N ILE A 384 -12.93 -18.39 -16.82
CA ILE A 384 -14.08 -17.76 -17.49
C ILE A 384 -15.29 -18.69 -17.34
N TYR A 385 -16.40 -18.15 -16.84
CA TYR A 385 -17.66 -18.88 -16.71
C TYR A 385 -18.78 -18.18 -17.50
N THR A 386 -19.77 -18.96 -17.90
CA THR A 386 -21.09 -18.39 -18.26
C THR A 386 -21.74 -17.84 -16.99
N LEU A 387 -22.76 -17.00 -17.15
CA LEU A 387 -23.57 -16.50 -16.01
C LEU A 387 -24.32 -17.61 -15.28
N ALA A 388 -24.46 -18.80 -15.87
CA ALA A 388 -25.01 -20.01 -15.26
C ALA A 388 -23.93 -20.90 -14.58
N GLY A 389 -22.69 -20.42 -14.40
CA GLY A 389 -21.64 -21.11 -13.67
C GLY A 389 -20.90 -22.21 -14.44
N LYS A 390 -21.14 -22.38 -15.77
CA LYS A 390 -20.38 -23.33 -16.58
C LYS A 390 -19.02 -22.73 -16.98
N SER A 391 -17.91 -23.37 -16.63
CA SER A 391 -16.57 -22.98 -17.10
C SER A 391 -16.47 -23.13 -18.62
N VAL A 392 -15.93 -22.10 -19.29
CA VAL A 392 -15.81 -22.01 -20.74
C VAL A 392 -14.40 -21.69 -21.22
N GLY A 393 -13.44 -21.47 -20.31
CA GLY A 393 -12.05 -21.21 -20.66
C GLY A 393 -11.27 -20.54 -19.54
N THR A 394 -10.04 -20.15 -19.85
CA THR A 394 -9.13 -19.42 -18.96
C THR A 394 -8.42 -18.31 -19.72
N ILE A 395 -7.90 -17.32 -19.01
CA ILE A 395 -6.91 -16.38 -19.57
C ILE A 395 -5.53 -17.00 -19.39
N ALA A 396 -4.75 -17.12 -20.47
CA ALA A 396 -3.38 -17.61 -20.39
C ALA A 396 -2.42 -16.46 -20.05
N TYR A 397 -1.66 -16.60 -18.97
CA TYR A 397 -0.62 -15.67 -18.53
C TYR A 397 0.78 -16.16 -18.83
N ALA A 398 1.75 -15.23 -18.91
CA ALA A 398 3.13 -15.54 -19.26
C ALA A 398 3.97 -15.90 -18.02
N GLY A 399 3.71 -17.07 -17.38
CA GLY A 399 4.54 -17.57 -16.29
C GLY A 399 4.14 -17.05 -14.89
N ILE A 400 5.09 -17.00 -13.95
CA ILE A 400 4.87 -16.53 -12.58
C ILE A 400 4.64 -15.02 -12.61
N GLY A 401 3.47 -14.59 -12.16
CA GLY A 401 3.12 -13.18 -12.14
C GLY A 401 1.75 -12.92 -11.56
N SER A 402 1.37 -11.64 -11.57
CA SER A 402 0.07 -11.14 -11.13
C SER A 402 -0.67 -10.49 -12.27
N ALA A 403 -1.94 -10.82 -12.40
CA ALA A 403 -2.87 -10.13 -13.27
C ALA A 403 -3.86 -9.30 -12.44
N SER A 404 -4.33 -8.19 -12.99
CA SER A 404 -5.51 -7.53 -12.45
C SER A 404 -6.79 -8.25 -12.91
N ASP A 405 -7.91 -7.96 -12.24
CA ASP A 405 -9.23 -8.31 -12.78
C ASP A 405 -9.43 -7.76 -14.17
N LEU A 406 -10.22 -8.47 -14.99
CA LEU A 406 -10.61 -7.98 -16.31
C LEU A 406 -11.55 -6.79 -16.17
N SER A 407 -11.11 -5.60 -16.53
CA SER A 407 -11.89 -4.36 -16.53
C SER A 407 -12.76 -4.28 -17.78
N GLY A 408 -14.01 -3.86 -17.64
CA GLY A 408 -14.97 -3.68 -18.72
C GLY A 408 -16.40 -3.69 -18.20
N GLN A 409 -17.37 -3.31 -19.05
CA GLN A 409 -18.79 -3.33 -18.71
C GLN A 409 -19.45 -4.67 -19.14
N VAL A 410 -20.61 -4.95 -18.54
CA VAL A 410 -21.41 -6.17 -18.82
C VAL A 410 -21.65 -6.40 -20.31
N THR A 411 -21.80 -5.35 -21.10
CA THR A 411 -22.09 -5.40 -22.54
C THR A 411 -20.86 -5.22 -23.43
N ASP A 412 -19.67 -4.98 -22.85
CA ASP A 412 -18.47 -4.71 -23.63
C ASP A 412 -17.93 -5.97 -24.29
N ARG A 413 -17.60 -5.90 -25.57
CA ARG A 413 -16.90 -6.97 -26.27
C ARG A 413 -15.47 -7.13 -25.78
N TYR A 414 -14.82 -6.03 -25.43
CA TYR A 414 -13.42 -6.02 -25.01
C TYR A 414 -13.31 -5.68 -23.52
N GLY A 415 -12.44 -6.39 -22.84
CA GLY A 415 -11.99 -6.03 -21.50
C GLY A 415 -10.50 -5.78 -21.48
N PHE A 416 -10.00 -5.20 -20.39
CA PHE A 416 -8.58 -4.89 -20.21
C PHE A 416 -8.08 -5.44 -18.88
N TYR A 417 -6.85 -5.94 -18.89
CA TYR A 417 -6.14 -6.33 -17.68
C TYR A 417 -4.66 -5.99 -17.81
N SER A 418 -3.96 -5.88 -16.68
CA SER A 418 -2.51 -5.82 -16.64
C SER A 418 -1.93 -7.15 -16.18
N PHE A 419 -0.74 -7.50 -16.67
CA PHE A 419 0.06 -8.59 -16.15
C PHE A 419 1.48 -8.10 -15.86
N GLN A 420 2.04 -8.50 -14.71
CA GLN A 420 3.37 -8.12 -14.25
C GLN A 420 4.01 -9.22 -13.38
N SER A 421 5.31 -9.09 -13.14
CA SER A 421 6.01 -9.91 -12.15
C SER A 421 7.17 -9.12 -11.55
N PHE A 422 7.97 -9.70 -10.66
CA PHE A 422 9.17 -9.02 -10.13
C PHE A 422 10.21 -8.70 -11.19
N ILE A 423 10.20 -9.44 -12.30
CA ILE A 423 11.15 -9.29 -13.42
C ILE A 423 10.48 -8.82 -14.72
N GLN A 424 9.20 -8.47 -14.69
CA GLN A 424 8.45 -8.00 -15.86
C GLN A 424 7.59 -6.80 -15.48
N PRO A 425 7.82 -5.62 -16.09
CA PRO A 425 6.98 -4.45 -15.93
C PRO A 425 5.53 -4.69 -16.38
N PRO A 426 4.55 -3.91 -15.82
CA PRO A 426 3.15 -4.06 -16.17
C PRO A 426 2.92 -3.93 -17.66
N THR A 427 2.39 -4.98 -18.28
CA THR A 427 1.92 -4.97 -19.67
C THR A 427 0.40 -4.98 -19.64
N ILE A 428 -0.25 -4.03 -20.33
CA ILE A 428 -1.69 -3.92 -20.41
C ILE A 428 -2.17 -4.63 -21.67
N TYR A 429 -3.11 -5.54 -21.50
CA TYR A 429 -3.72 -6.32 -22.58
C TYR A 429 -5.18 -5.93 -22.78
N ARG A 430 -5.61 -5.93 -24.05
CA ARG A 430 -7.02 -5.97 -24.45
C ARG A 430 -7.40 -7.40 -24.71
N TYR A 431 -8.49 -7.86 -24.11
CA TYR A 431 -9.04 -9.20 -24.23
C TYR A 431 -10.37 -9.15 -25.00
N ASP A 432 -10.51 -9.90 -26.10
CA ASP A 432 -11.76 -10.07 -26.83
C ASP A 432 -12.59 -11.19 -26.18
N THR A 433 -13.68 -10.82 -25.52
CA THR A 433 -14.54 -11.76 -24.78
C THR A 433 -15.24 -12.80 -25.71
N MET A 434 -15.35 -12.51 -27.00
CA MET A 434 -15.96 -13.41 -27.96
C MET A 434 -15.00 -14.46 -28.51
N THR A 435 -13.76 -14.06 -28.80
CA THR A 435 -12.77 -14.92 -29.47
C THR A 435 -11.68 -15.43 -28.54
N GLY A 436 -11.49 -14.83 -27.35
CA GLY A 436 -10.39 -15.12 -26.44
C GLY A 436 -9.04 -14.53 -26.87
N LYS A 437 -9.01 -13.73 -27.94
CA LYS A 437 -7.78 -13.10 -28.43
C LYS A 437 -7.29 -12.04 -27.47
N GLN A 438 -5.97 -12.04 -27.22
CA GLN A 438 -5.28 -11.05 -26.41
C GLN A 438 -4.37 -10.21 -27.29
N GLU A 439 -4.39 -8.89 -27.08
CA GLU A 439 -3.56 -7.92 -27.80
C GLU A 439 -2.96 -6.93 -26.80
N VAL A 440 -1.68 -6.57 -26.98
CA VAL A 440 -1.04 -5.56 -26.13
C VAL A 440 -1.66 -4.20 -26.42
N PHE A 441 -2.21 -3.56 -25.37
CA PHE A 441 -2.67 -2.17 -25.40
C PHE A 441 -1.51 -1.20 -25.16
N ALA A 442 -0.72 -1.46 -24.12
CA ALA A 442 0.43 -0.67 -23.75
C ALA A 442 1.47 -1.49 -22.97
N GLN A 443 2.74 -1.21 -23.21
CA GLN A 443 3.87 -1.82 -22.51
C GLN A 443 4.98 -0.79 -22.34
N PRO A 444 5.50 -0.58 -21.11
CA PRO A 444 6.66 0.26 -20.88
C PRO A 444 7.89 -0.29 -21.59
N LYS A 445 8.68 0.61 -22.18
CA LYS A 445 10.01 0.28 -22.72
C LYS A 445 11.04 0.58 -21.63
N THR A 446 11.42 -0.43 -20.89
CA THR A 446 12.42 -0.34 -19.82
C THR A 446 13.79 -0.81 -20.31
N PRO A 447 14.90 -0.31 -19.75
CA PRO A 447 16.23 -0.87 -19.96
C PRO A 447 16.43 -2.24 -19.31
N PHE A 448 15.57 -2.64 -18.38
CA PHE A 448 15.66 -3.92 -17.67
C PHE A 448 15.43 -5.10 -18.62
N ASP A 449 16.43 -5.96 -18.76
CA ASP A 449 16.36 -7.17 -19.60
C ASP A 449 15.96 -8.37 -18.74
N SER A 450 14.67 -8.69 -18.71
CA SER A 450 14.12 -9.80 -17.92
C SER A 450 14.73 -11.16 -18.24
N THR A 451 15.34 -11.36 -19.41
CA THR A 451 15.96 -12.64 -19.81
C THR A 451 17.22 -12.98 -19.03
N GLN A 452 17.80 -11.99 -18.35
CA GLN A 452 19.00 -12.17 -17.50
C GLN A 452 18.67 -12.61 -16.08
N TYR A 453 17.38 -12.73 -15.73
CA TYR A 453 16.93 -12.98 -14.35
C TYR A 453 16.14 -14.29 -14.26
N GLU A 454 16.26 -14.94 -13.12
CA GLU A 454 15.39 -16.04 -12.72
C GLU A 454 14.39 -15.57 -11.66
N LEU A 455 13.17 -16.14 -11.74
CA LEU A 455 12.12 -15.99 -10.74
C LEU A 455 11.59 -17.37 -10.40
N LYS A 456 11.65 -17.72 -9.13
CA LYS A 456 11.16 -19.01 -8.64
C LYS A 456 10.31 -18.86 -7.39
N GLN A 457 9.46 -19.82 -7.15
CA GLN A 457 8.69 -19.97 -5.93
C GLN A 457 9.22 -21.18 -5.16
N VAL A 458 9.43 -21.00 -3.86
CA VAL A 458 9.83 -22.04 -2.92
C VAL A 458 8.84 -22.08 -1.75
N PHE A 459 8.87 -23.16 -0.98
CA PHE A 459 8.09 -23.31 0.24
C PHE A 459 9.03 -23.63 1.39
N TYR A 460 8.83 -22.99 2.53
CA TYR A 460 9.58 -23.28 3.76
C TYR A 460 8.60 -23.48 4.92
N LYS A 461 9.08 -24.05 6.02
CA LYS A 461 8.28 -24.26 7.22
C LYS A 461 8.48 -23.12 8.20
N SER A 462 7.37 -22.53 8.65
CA SER A 462 7.37 -21.65 9.81
C SER A 462 7.65 -22.44 11.09
N LYS A 463 7.86 -21.73 12.19
CA LYS A 463 8.16 -22.28 13.51
C LYS A 463 7.15 -23.32 14.00
N ASP A 464 5.88 -23.17 13.66
CA ASP A 464 4.79 -24.09 14.00
C ASP A 464 4.58 -25.21 12.96
N GLY A 465 5.44 -25.28 11.93
CA GLY A 465 5.37 -26.25 10.84
C GLY A 465 4.49 -25.87 9.67
N THR A 466 3.81 -24.72 9.72
CA THR A 466 3.00 -24.20 8.61
C THR A 466 3.89 -23.97 7.37
N GLN A 467 3.44 -24.46 6.21
CA GLN A 467 4.12 -24.22 4.93
C GLN A 467 3.84 -22.79 4.44
N ILE A 468 4.89 -22.03 4.24
CA ILE A 468 4.83 -20.64 3.78
C ILE A 468 5.46 -20.56 2.38
N PRO A 469 4.77 -20.02 1.37
CA PRO A 469 5.36 -19.76 0.06
C PRO A 469 6.27 -18.52 0.11
N MET A 470 7.29 -18.52 -0.75
CA MET A 470 8.19 -17.40 -0.93
C MET A 470 8.63 -17.32 -2.38
N PHE A 471 8.61 -16.13 -2.94
CA PHE A 471 9.22 -15.84 -4.22
C PHE A 471 10.67 -15.39 -4.04
N ILE A 472 11.55 -15.88 -4.93
CA ILE A 472 12.96 -15.47 -4.97
C ILE A 472 13.29 -15.09 -6.41
N ALA A 473 13.89 -13.91 -6.59
CA ALA A 473 14.34 -13.42 -7.89
C ALA A 473 15.78 -12.89 -7.81
N GLY A 474 16.52 -12.97 -8.92
CA GLY A 474 17.86 -12.43 -9.02
C GLY A 474 18.46 -12.71 -10.39
N LYS A 475 19.67 -12.18 -10.67
CA LYS A 475 20.38 -12.49 -11.92
C LYS A 475 20.69 -14.00 -11.99
N THR A 476 20.52 -14.56 -13.16
CA THR A 476 20.90 -15.96 -13.42
C THR A 476 22.39 -16.16 -13.16
N GLY A 477 22.71 -17.19 -12.37
CA GLY A 477 24.08 -17.55 -12.04
C GLY A 477 24.70 -16.80 -10.86
N LEU A 478 23.90 -16.09 -10.04
CA LEU A 478 24.37 -15.61 -8.74
C LEU A 478 24.83 -16.77 -7.86
N LYS A 479 25.87 -16.53 -7.06
CA LYS A 479 26.44 -17.55 -6.20
C LYS A 479 25.50 -17.90 -5.05
N MET A 480 25.51 -19.16 -4.68
CA MET A 480 24.82 -19.67 -3.48
C MET A 480 25.88 -20.16 -2.47
N ASP A 481 26.73 -19.23 -2.00
CA ASP A 481 27.77 -19.48 -1.00
C ASP A 481 27.65 -18.60 0.24
N GLY A 482 26.54 -17.84 0.35
CA GLY A 482 26.24 -16.93 1.45
C GLY A 482 26.92 -15.56 1.35
N SER A 483 27.65 -15.28 0.27
CA SER A 483 28.38 -14.03 0.08
C SER A 483 27.57 -12.93 -0.61
N GLU A 484 26.47 -13.29 -1.28
CA GLU A 484 25.65 -12.34 -2.04
C GLU A 484 24.72 -11.55 -1.10
N ARG A 485 24.49 -10.27 -1.46
CA ARG A 485 23.48 -9.46 -0.78
C ARG A 485 22.08 -9.94 -1.11
N LEU A 486 21.20 -9.91 -0.12
CA LEU A 486 19.79 -10.24 -0.31
C LEU A 486 18.92 -9.14 0.31
N LEU A 487 17.91 -8.70 -0.44
CA LEU A 487 16.84 -7.83 0.03
C LEU A 487 15.55 -8.63 0.19
N MET A 488 15.02 -8.69 1.40
CA MET A 488 13.73 -9.32 1.66
C MET A 488 12.71 -8.26 2.11
N THR A 489 11.49 -8.37 1.61
CA THR A 489 10.35 -7.57 2.03
C THR A 489 9.20 -8.48 2.46
N GLY A 490 8.22 -7.93 3.17
CA GLY A 490 7.01 -8.64 3.56
C GLY A 490 5.97 -7.69 4.14
N TYR A 491 4.73 -8.15 4.24
CA TYR A 491 3.64 -7.36 4.78
C TYR A 491 2.89 -8.07 5.91
N GLY A 492 2.16 -9.15 5.62
CA GLY A 492 1.48 -10.00 6.59
C GLY A 492 0.44 -9.26 7.42
N GLY A 493 -0.64 -8.82 6.79
CA GLY A 493 -1.75 -8.16 7.47
C GLY A 493 -2.86 -7.70 6.54
N PHE A 494 -4.00 -7.33 7.11
CA PHE A 494 -5.11 -6.69 6.44
C PHE A 494 -5.76 -7.51 5.31
N ASN A 495 -5.57 -8.83 5.32
CA ASN A 495 -6.05 -9.68 4.23
C ASN A 495 -5.52 -9.26 2.84
N LEU A 496 -4.35 -8.60 2.80
CA LEU A 496 -3.71 -8.19 1.56
C LEU A 496 -2.76 -9.28 1.08
N SER A 497 -2.93 -9.71 -0.16
CA SER A 497 -2.06 -10.70 -0.79
C SER A 497 -0.85 -10.02 -1.42
N GLU A 498 0.35 -10.42 -1.00
CA GLU A 498 1.61 -9.95 -1.58
C GLU A 498 1.95 -10.77 -2.83
N THR A 499 1.40 -10.36 -3.97
CA THR A 499 1.57 -11.04 -5.26
C THR A 499 2.79 -10.51 -6.04
N PRO A 500 3.35 -11.28 -7.00
CA PRO A 500 4.50 -10.84 -7.79
C PRO A 500 4.22 -9.52 -8.54
N ALA A 501 4.84 -8.43 -8.13
CA ALA A 501 4.63 -7.10 -8.69
C ALA A 501 5.94 -6.41 -9.06
N TRP A 502 5.93 -5.69 -10.18
CA TRP A 502 7.07 -4.90 -10.61
C TRP A 502 7.36 -3.72 -9.68
N SER A 503 8.62 -3.53 -9.36
CA SER A 503 9.09 -2.35 -8.65
C SER A 503 10.46 -1.92 -9.18
N PRO A 504 10.63 -0.65 -9.58
CA PRO A 504 11.95 -0.10 -9.94
C PRO A 504 12.98 -0.25 -8.82
N LEU A 505 12.55 -0.18 -7.55
CA LEU A 505 13.40 -0.39 -6.38
C LEU A 505 14.03 -1.80 -6.38
N TYR A 506 13.20 -2.83 -6.56
CA TYR A 506 13.68 -4.22 -6.54
C TYR A 506 14.46 -4.56 -7.80
N ALA A 507 14.07 -3.99 -8.94
CA ALA A 507 14.81 -4.14 -10.19
C ALA A 507 16.23 -3.54 -10.07
N ALA A 508 16.37 -2.33 -9.54
CA ALA A 508 17.67 -1.69 -9.31
C ALA A 508 18.56 -2.50 -8.34
N TRP A 509 17.97 -3.06 -7.27
CA TRP A 509 18.69 -3.97 -6.37
C TRP A 509 19.23 -5.21 -7.09
N MET A 510 18.37 -5.85 -7.92
CA MET A 510 18.78 -7.04 -8.69
C MET A 510 19.80 -6.70 -9.80
N GLU A 511 19.68 -5.53 -10.44
CA GLU A 511 20.66 -5.07 -11.44
C GLU A 511 22.04 -4.85 -10.81
N GLN A 512 22.08 -4.44 -9.54
CA GLN A 512 23.33 -4.34 -8.77
C GLN A 512 23.93 -5.70 -8.36
N GLY A 513 23.20 -6.80 -8.59
CA GLY A 513 23.65 -8.16 -8.31
C GLY A 513 23.18 -8.74 -6.98
N GLY A 514 22.15 -8.18 -6.37
CA GLY A 514 21.53 -8.73 -5.15
C GLY A 514 20.40 -9.71 -5.45
N TRP A 515 20.19 -10.70 -4.56
CA TRP A 515 18.96 -11.47 -4.51
C TRP A 515 17.79 -10.64 -3.96
N PHE A 516 16.60 -10.89 -4.44
CA PHE A 516 15.34 -10.38 -3.89
C PHE A 516 14.46 -11.53 -3.41
N ALA A 517 13.81 -11.38 -2.25
CA ALA A 517 12.89 -12.38 -1.71
C ALA A 517 11.63 -11.72 -1.15
N LEU A 518 10.49 -12.42 -1.32
CA LEU A 518 9.18 -12.01 -0.77
C LEU A 518 8.45 -13.24 -0.25
N PRO A 519 8.43 -13.49 1.08
CA PRO A 519 7.60 -14.50 1.69
C PRO A 519 6.14 -14.01 1.82
N ASN A 520 5.20 -14.92 1.58
CA ASN A 520 3.77 -14.68 1.69
C ASN A 520 3.29 -15.04 3.09
N LEU A 521 3.33 -14.07 3.97
CA LEU A 521 3.13 -14.25 5.40
C LEU A 521 1.65 -14.44 5.76
N ARG A 522 1.37 -15.19 6.84
CA ARG A 522 0.02 -15.24 7.43
C ARG A 522 -0.50 -13.83 7.74
N ALA A 523 -1.81 -13.67 7.92
CA ALA A 523 -2.56 -12.42 7.96
C ALA A 523 -2.70 -11.69 6.62
N GLY A 524 -2.04 -12.15 5.55
CA GLY A 524 -2.39 -11.79 4.18
C GLY A 524 -3.63 -12.52 3.69
N GLY A 525 -3.99 -12.33 2.40
CA GLY A 525 -5.16 -12.92 1.76
C GLY A 525 -4.86 -14.16 0.90
N GLU A 526 -3.60 -14.58 0.80
CA GLU A 526 -3.07 -15.51 -0.20
C GLU A 526 -3.77 -16.88 -0.20
N TYR A 527 -4.24 -17.32 0.97
CA TYR A 527 -5.00 -18.56 1.17
C TYR A 527 -6.33 -18.32 1.89
N GLY A 528 -6.95 -17.17 1.66
CA GLY A 528 -8.28 -16.82 2.12
C GLY A 528 -8.36 -16.44 3.60
N GLU A 529 -9.59 -16.38 4.11
CA GLU A 529 -9.90 -15.82 5.44
C GLU A 529 -9.28 -16.63 6.59
N THR A 530 -9.09 -17.94 6.43
CA THR A 530 -8.39 -18.76 7.44
C THR A 530 -6.92 -18.37 7.58
N TRP A 531 -6.26 -18.04 6.46
CA TRP A 531 -4.88 -17.55 6.43
C TRP A 531 -4.78 -16.19 7.10
N HIS A 532 -5.70 -15.27 6.78
CA HIS A 532 -5.80 -13.95 7.40
C HIS A 532 -5.97 -14.07 8.92
N LYS A 533 -6.97 -14.80 9.38
CA LYS A 533 -7.26 -14.99 10.82
C LYS A 533 -6.15 -15.70 11.60
N SER A 534 -5.24 -16.37 10.92
CA SER A 534 -4.11 -17.03 11.57
C SER A 534 -2.95 -16.08 11.96
N GLY A 535 -3.01 -14.80 11.56
CA GLY A 535 -2.01 -13.79 11.89
C GLY A 535 -2.57 -12.47 12.47
N MET A 536 -3.86 -12.43 12.86
CA MET A 536 -4.48 -11.25 13.49
C MET A 536 -4.42 -11.31 15.02
N PHE A 537 -4.63 -10.18 15.69
CA PHE A 537 -4.80 -10.04 17.14
C PHE A 537 -3.67 -10.77 17.90
N GLU A 538 -4.04 -11.64 18.84
CA GLU A 538 -3.10 -12.44 19.64
C GLU A 538 -2.22 -13.39 18.81
N LYS A 539 -2.61 -13.66 17.56
CA LYS A 539 -1.84 -14.52 16.64
C LYS A 539 -0.83 -13.74 15.79
N LYS A 540 -0.70 -12.42 15.97
CA LYS A 540 0.23 -11.57 15.18
C LYS A 540 1.68 -12.06 15.23
N GLN A 541 2.08 -12.74 16.30
CA GLN A 541 3.43 -13.34 16.39
C GLN A 541 3.71 -14.37 15.29
N ASN A 542 2.68 -15.06 14.78
CA ASN A 542 2.85 -16.01 13.66
C ASN A 542 3.41 -15.34 12.40
N VAL A 543 2.99 -14.09 12.13
CA VAL A 543 3.51 -13.30 11.00
C VAL A 543 5.01 -13.06 11.14
N PHE A 544 5.45 -12.71 12.34
CA PHE A 544 6.86 -12.46 12.62
C PHE A 544 7.69 -13.74 12.59
N ASP A 545 7.15 -14.83 13.15
CA ASP A 545 7.81 -16.15 13.13
C ASP A 545 7.93 -16.67 11.67
N ASP A 546 6.92 -16.44 10.81
CA ASP A 546 6.98 -16.75 9.37
C ASP A 546 8.13 -16.01 8.68
N PHE A 547 8.28 -14.71 8.99
CA PHE A 547 9.33 -13.86 8.41
C PHE A 547 10.73 -14.27 8.86
N TYR A 548 10.89 -14.64 10.14
CA TYR A 548 12.18 -15.11 10.66
C TYR A 548 12.55 -16.47 10.07
N ALA A 549 11.59 -17.38 9.94
CA ALA A 549 11.81 -18.66 9.30
C ALA A 549 12.19 -18.52 7.81
N ALA A 550 11.65 -17.51 7.09
CA ALA A 550 12.11 -17.19 5.74
C ALA A 550 13.59 -16.80 5.72
N ALA A 551 14.02 -15.95 6.66
CA ALA A 551 15.42 -15.55 6.77
C ALA A 551 16.34 -16.72 7.08
N GLU A 552 15.97 -17.57 8.05
CA GLU A 552 16.70 -18.78 8.39
C GLU A 552 16.83 -19.71 7.19
N PHE A 553 15.73 -19.96 6.46
CA PHE A 553 15.74 -20.74 5.21
C PHE A 553 16.73 -20.18 4.18
N LEU A 554 16.72 -18.85 3.95
CA LEU A 554 17.59 -18.21 2.96
C LEU A 554 19.07 -18.28 3.36
N ILE A 555 19.39 -18.17 4.65
CA ILE A 555 20.75 -18.32 5.18
C ILE A 555 21.20 -19.79 5.10
N GLU A 556 20.38 -20.73 5.54
CA GLU A 556 20.68 -22.17 5.51
C GLU A 556 20.91 -22.71 4.09
N ASN A 557 20.20 -22.16 3.10
CA ASN A 557 20.35 -22.48 1.70
C ASN A 557 21.39 -21.61 0.97
N HIS A 558 22.20 -20.85 1.70
CA HIS A 558 23.34 -20.09 1.20
C HIS A 558 23.01 -19.02 0.15
N TYR A 559 21.78 -18.48 0.14
CA TYR A 559 21.46 -17.30 -0.68
C TYR A 559 22.19 -16.07 -0.16
N THR A 560 22.37 -15.96 1.16
CA THR A 560 23.00 -14.84 1.85
C THR A 560 23.48 -15.27 3.24
N SER A 561 24.03 -14.34 3.99
CA SER A 561 24.31 -14.47 5.42
C SER A 561 23.78 -13.26 6.17
N SER A 562 23.63 -13.32 7.51
CA SER A 562 23.12 -12.20 8.32
C SER A 562 23.84 -10.87 8.04
N ALA A 563 25.13 -10.91 7.74
CA ALA A 563 25.91 -9.70 7.43
C ALA A 563 25.48 -9.03 6.10
N HIS A 564 25.00 -9.82 5.15
CA HIS A 564 24.61 -9.41 3.79
C HIS A 564 23.09 -9.32 3.61
N PHE A 565 22.31 -9.46 4.70
CA PHE A 565 20.87 -9.51 4.68
C PHE A 565 20.25 -8.14 4.93
N ALA A 566 19.64 -7.55 3.92
CA ALA A 566 18.83 -6.34 4.01
C ALA A 566 17.35 -6.69 4.10
N ILE A 567 16.59 -5.96 4.93
CA ILE A 567 15.14 -6.05 4.96
C ILE A 567 14.49 -4.67 4.81
N THR A 568 13.31 -4.65 4.18
CA THR A 568 12.53 -3.43 3.94
C THR A 568 11.04 -3.69 4.11
N GLY A 569 10.30 -2.70 4.60
CA GLY A 569 8.85 -2.78 4.73
C GLY A 569 8.24 -1.43 5.03
N ARG A 570 6.97 -1.22 4.59
CA ARG A 570 6.21 0.02 4.75
C ARG A 570 4.89 -0.24 5.46
N SER A 571 4.38 0.74 6.23
CA SER A 571 3.08 0.67 6.89
C SER A 571 3.04 -0.52 7.87
N ASN A 572 2.13 -1.49 7.73
CA ASN A 572 2.17 -2.76 8.46
C ASN A 572 3.49 -3.53 8.23
N GLY A 573 4.08 -3.45 7.02
CA GLY A 573 5.45 -3.94 6.78
C GLY A 573 6.51 -3.19 7.60
N GLY A 574 6.27 -1.92 7.93
CA GLY A 574 7.10 -1.15 8.88
C GLY A 574 6.98 -1.68 10.31
N LEU A 575 5.78 -2.09 10.75
CA LEU A 575 5.62 -2.83 12.02
C LEU A 575 6.44 -4.12 12.02
N LEU A 576 6.38 -4.88 10.91
CA LEU A 576 7.18 -6.10 10.73
C LEU A 576 8.68 -5.80 10.87
N MET A 577 9.18 -4.71 10.26
CA MET A 577 10.58 -4.29 10.39
C MET A 577 10.96 -3.93 11.83
N GLY A 578 10.08 -3.21 12.54
CA GLY A 578 10.27 -2.87 13.94
C GLY A 578 10.30 -4.12 14.85
N ALA A 579 9.41 -5.07 14.62
CA ALA A 579 9.38 -6.36 15.31
C ALA A 579 10.65 -7.18 15.00
N ALA A 580 11.08 -7.21 13.73
CA ALA A 580 12.30 -7.90 13.31
C ALA A 580 13.55 -7.32 14.00
N MET A 581 13.65 -5.98 14.10
CA MET A 581 14.73 -5.31 14.81
C MET A 581 14.76 -5.67 16.30
N THR A 582 13.60 -5.69 16.97
CA THR A 582 13.55 -5.86 18.43
C THR A 582 13.60 -7.31 18.88
N GLN A 583 13.07 -8.25 18.06
CA GLN A 583 12.99 -9.66 18.42
C GLN A 583 14.18 -10.49 17.92
N ARG A 584 14.71 -10.21 16.73
CA ARG A 584 15.77 -10.99 16.09
C ARG A 584 16.85 -10.08 15.44
N PRO A 585 17.45 -9.14 16.21
CA PRO A 585 18.42 -8.18 15.65
C PRO A 585 19.64 -8.82 14.99
N GLU A 586 19.99 -10.05 15.37
CA GLU A 586 21.16 -10.78 14.88
C GLU A 586 21.01 -11.33 13.45
N LEU A 587 19.78 -11.38 12.93
CA LEU A 587 19.54 -11.90 11.57
C LEU A 587 19.84 -10.87 10.47
N TRP A 588 19.94 -9.58 10.81
CA TRP A 588 19.90 -8.52 9.83
C TRP A 588 21.19 -7.72 9.73
N GLY A 589 21.66 -7.50 8.53
CA GLY A 589 22.72 -6.57 8.20
C GLY A 589 22.22 -5.12 8.19
N ALA A 590 21.08 -4.85 7.56
CA ALA A 590 20.49 -3.53 7.48
C ALA A 590 18.96 -3.59 7.44
N ILE A 591 18.28 -2.57 7.98
CA ILE A 591 16.82 -2.45 8.00
C ILE A 591 16.41 -1.07 7.47
N TRP A 592 15.52 -1.05 6.48
CA TRP A 592 14.77 0.15 6.12
C TRP A 592 13.32 0.01 6.59
N CYS A 593 12.87 0.93 7.44
CA CYS A 593 11.60 0.87 8.16
C CYS A 593 10.75 2.09 7.78
N GLY A 594 9.87 1.95 6.79
CA GLY A 594 9.12 3.06 6.20
C GLY A 594 7.70 3.21 6.70
N TYR A 595 7.29 4.46 6.98
CA TYR A 595 5.94 4.84 7.41
C TYR A 595 5.36 3.89 8.47
N PRO A 596 6.13 3.56 9.52
CA PRO A 596 5.87 2.38 10.35
C PRO A 596 4.86 2.63 11.47
N LEU A 597 4.20 1.55 11.93
CA LEU A 597 3.52 1.51 13.22
C LEU A 597 4.46 0.87 14.25
N LEU A 598 4.98 1.63 15.22
CA LEU A 598 5.98 1.13 16.16
C LEU A 598 5.53 1.20 17.61
N ASP A 599 4.67 2.13 17.99
CA ASP A 599 4.04 2.22 19.30
C ASP A 599 2.62 1.65 19.23
N MET A 600 2.50 0.34 19.43
CA MET A 600 1.23 -0.38 19.27
C MET A 600 0.29 -0.21 20.47
N LEU A 601 0.74 0.43 21.55
CA LEU A 601 -0.12 0.76 22.67
C LEU A 601 -0.92 2.05 22.42
N ARG A 602 -0.48 2.86 21.45
CA ARG A 602 -1.06 4.19 21.20
C ARG A 602 -1.52 4.44 19.77
N TYR A 603 -1.22 3.53 18.83
CA TYR A 603 -1.49 3.72 17.40
C TYR A 603 -2.95 4.11 17.09
N GLN A 604 -3.91 3.55 17.83
CA GLN A 604 -5.35 3.80 17.65
C GLN A 604 -5.79 5.23 17.98
N LYS A 605 -4.93 6.02 18.65
CA LYS A 605 -5.22 7.40 19.04
C LYS A 605 -4.91 8.43 17.97
N PHE A 606 -4.27 8.03 16.87
CA PHE A 606 -3.77 8.92 15.84
C PHE A 606 -4.33 8.59 14.46
N LEU A 607 -4.70 9.63 13.72
CA LEU A 607 -5.14 9.56 12.32
C LEU A 607 -6.12 8.40 12.06
N PHE A 608 -5.73 7.43 11.20
CA PHE A 608 -6.54 6.27 10.84
C PHE A 608 -6.38 5.07 11.78
N GLY A 609 -5.51 5.15 12.78
CA GLY A 609 -5.20 4.03 13.68
C GLY A 609 -6.42 3.35 14.29
N ARG A 610 -7.47 4.13 14.64
CA ARG A 610 -8.71 3.57 15.20
C ARG A 610 -9.40 2.55 14.29
N LEU A 611 -9.31 2.71 12.95
CA LEU A 611 -9.91 1.80 11.99
C LEU A 611 -9.22 0.43 11.97
N TRP A 612 -7.97 0.35 12.39
CA TRP A 612 -7.16 -0.87 12.35
C TRP A 612 -7.32 -1.72 13.62
N THR A 613 -8.19 -1.31 14.55
CA THR A 613 -8.50 -2.12 15.74
C THR A 613 -9.19 -3.44 15.38
N THR A 614 -9.74 -3.55 14.17
CA THR A 614 -10.27 -4.81 13.61
C THR A 614 -9.17 -5.78 13.19
N GLU A 615 -7.92 -5.33 13.02
CA GLU A 615 -6.74 -6.16 12.70
C GLU A 615 -5.88 -6.42 13.93
N TYR A 616 -5.60 -5.38 14.73
CA TYR A 616 -4.62 -5.44 15.80
C TYR A 616 -5.22 -5.53 17.21
N GLY A 617 -6.47 -5.11 17.40
CA GLY A 617 -7.04 -4.87 18.73
C GLY A 617 -6.67 -3.49 19.29
N SER A 618 -6.99 -3.22 20.54
CA SER A 618 -6.73 -1.95 21.21
C SER A 618 -6.11 -2.15 22.59
N ALA A 619 -5.06 -1.39 22.92
CA ALA A 619 -4.45 -1.42 24.24
C ALA A 619 -5.39 -0.89 25.36
N GLU A 620 -6.52 -0.27 24.99
CA GLU A 620 -7.58 0.14 25.92
C GLU A 620 -8.50 -1.04 26.31
N ASN A 621 -8.38 -2.17 25.61
CA ASN A 621 -9.06 -3.42 25.95
C ASN A 621 -8.12 -4.31 26.78
N GLU A 622 -8.59 -4.74 27.95
CA GLU A 622 -7.82 -5.56 28.87
C GLU A 622 -7.33 -6.90 28.26
N LYS A 623 -8.11 -7.47 27.32
CA LYS A 623 -7.74 -8.71 26.63
C LYS A 623 -6.66 -8.49 25.57
N ASP A 624 -6.65 -7.30 24.95
CA ASP A 624 -5.75 -7.01 23.81
C ASP A 624 -4.40 -6.44 24.28
N PHE A 625 -4.39 -5.73 25.39
CA PHE A 625 -3.18 -5.10 25.92
C PHE A 625 -1.99 -6.05 26.08
N PRO A 626 -2.12 -7.27 26.66
CA PRO A 626 -0.97 -8.15 26.90
C PRO A 626 -0.26 -8.56 25.62
N TYR A 627 -0.99 -8.92 24.55
CA TYR A 627 -0.34 -9.33 23.31
C TYR A 627 0.19 -8.14 22.51
N LEU A 628 -0.46 -6.97 22.56
CA LEU A 628 0.05 -5.74 21.97
C LEU A 628 1.37 -5.32 22.62
N LEU A 629 1.43 -5.31 23.96
CA LEU A 629 2.65 -5.00 24.70
C LEU A 629 3.78 -5.98 24.34
N LYS A 630 3.47 -7.26 24.20
CA LYS A 630 4.45 -8.31 23.94
C LYS A 630 5.21 -8.09 22.62
N TYR A 631 4.54 -7.60 21.58
CA TYR A 631 5.19 -7.41 20.28
C TYR A 631 5.43 -5.95 19.88
N SER A 632 4.87 -4.98 20.59
CA SER A 632 5.01 -3.54 20.27
C SER A 632 6.48 -3.14 20.18
N PRO A 633 7.02 -2.74 19.01
CA PRO A 633 8.45 -2.50 18.85
C PRO A 633 8.98 -1.42 19.81
N TYR A 634 8.23 -0.32 20.00
CA TYR A 634 8.65 0.80 20.84
C TYR A 634 8.88 0.39 22.30
N GLN A 635 7.98 -0.42 22.87
CA GLN A 635 8.09 -0.88 24.25
C GLN A 635 9.10 -2.02 24.45
N ASN A 636 9.55 -2.65 23.35
CA ASN A 636 10.47 -3.78 23.39
C ASN A 636 11.93 -3.44 23.00
N VAL A 637 12.27 -2.15 22.85
CA VAL A 637 13.65 -1.71 22.71
C VAL A 637 14.40 -1.95 24.01
N LYS A 638 15.53 -2.65 23.96
CA LYS A 638 16.35 -3.01 25.14
C LYS A 638 17.71 -2.31 25.06
N ALA A 639 18.05 -1.58 26.12
CA ALA A 639 19.35 -0.93 26.24
C ALA A 639 20.50 -1.94 26.19
N GLY A 640 21.60 -1.58 25.53
CA GLY A 640 22.78 -2.42 25.38
C GLY A 640 22.67 -3.49 24.32
N THR A 641 21.56 -3.57 23.57
CA THR A 641 21.41 -4.51 22.43
C THR A 641 22.24 -4.05 21.23
N LYS A 642 22.86 -4.98 20.53
CA LYS A 642 23.56 -4.71 19.26
C LYS A 642 22.55 -4.68 18.11
N TYR A 643 21.80 -3.58 17.98
CA TYR A 643 20.88 -3.43 16.86
C TYR A 643 21.62 -3.31 15.53
N PRO A 644 21.04 -3.82 14.41
CA PRO A 644 21.59 -3.63 13.07
C PRO A 644 21.61 -2.15 12.67
N ALA A 645 22.22 -1.82 11.54
CA ALA A 645 22.00 -0.51 10.94
C ALA A 645 20.53 -0.35 10.56
N ILE A 646 19.93 0.78 10.91
CA ILE A 646 18.52 1.04 10.62
C ILE A 646 18.30 2.46 10.14
N MET A 647 17.45 2.61 9.11
CA MET A 647 16.91 3.87 8.66
C MET A 647 15.40 3.85 8.79
N PHE A 648 14.87 4.71 9.66
CA PHE A 648 13.44 5.00 9.74
C PHE A 648 13.09 6.04 8.67
N PHE A 649 11.97 5.84 7.98
CA PHE A 649 11.47 6.75 6.96
C PHE A 649 10.04 7.17 7.24
N SER A 650 9.74 8.46 7.19
CA SER A 650 8.39 9.01 7.30
C SER A 650 8.32 10.41 6.69
N GLY A 651 7.14 11.03 6.65
CA GLY A 651 6.97 12.36 6.09
C GLY A 651 5.74 13.11 6.61
N ASP A 652 5.82 14.46 6.57
CA ASP A 652 4.81 15.35 7.11
C ASP A 652 3.43 15.22 6.44
N SER A 653 3.39 14.80 5.18
CA SER A 653 2.15 14.60 4.42
C SER A 653 1.54 13.21 4.59
N ASP A 654 2.07 12.37 5.50
CA ASP A 654 1.43 11.12 5.85
C ASP A 654 0.22 11.39 6.75
N THR A 655 -0.95 11.39 6.11
CA THR A 655 -2.25 11.58 6.77
C THR A 655 -2.91 10.24 7.14
N ARG A 656 -2.22 9.10 6.93
CA ARG A 656 -2.68 7.74 7.22
C ARG A 656 -2.04 7.17 8.48
N VAL A 657 -0.71 7.02 8.48
CA VAL A 657 0.10 6.57 9.62
C VAL A 657 0.86 7.76 10.17
N ASP A 658 0.60 8.12 11.41
CA ASP A 658 1.24 9.30 11.99
C ASP A 658 2.76 9.15 12.05
N PRO A 659 3.52 10.14 11.56
CA PRO A 659 4.98 10.14 11.61
C PRO A 659 5.60 10.06 13.01
N LEU A 660 4.78 10.25 14.06
CA LEU A 660 5.22 10.13 15.46
C LEU A 660 5.95 8.81 15.76
N HIS A 661 5.53 7.71 15.09
CA HIS A 661 6.14 6.41 15.32
C HIS A 661 7.62 6.39 14.97
N ALA A 662 7.99 6.93 13.80
CA ALA A 662 9.39 7.07 13.40
C ALA A 662 10.14 8.08 14.26
N ARG A 663 9.50 9.23 14.57
CA ARG A 663 10.10 10.27 15.42
C ARG A 663 10.45 9.78 16.82
N LYS A 664 9.55 9.05 17.47
CA LYS A 664 9.77 8.51 18.83
C LYS A 664 10.78 7.36 18.83
N MET A 665 10.72 6.48 17.85
CA MET A 665 11.56 5.28 17.80
C MET A 665 13.03 5.60 17.55
N THR A 666 13.32 6.59 16.71
CA THR A 666 14.69 6.96 16.36
C THR A 666 15.56 7.26 17.59
N PRO A 667 15.25 8.24 18.45
CA PRO A 667 16.09 8.54 19.60
C PRO A 667 16.12 7.40 20.62
N LEU A 668 15.05 6.62 20.74
CA LEU A 668 15.01 5.47 21.63
C LEU A 668 16.04 4.41 21.23
N VAL A 669 16.11 4.08 19.95
CA VAL A 669 17.09 3.11 19.42
C VAL A 669 18.50 3.68 19.41
N GLN A 670 18.68 4.98 19.09
CA GLN A 670 19.97 5.66 19.17
C GLN A 670 20.56 5.60 20.59
N ALA A 671 19.73 5.79 21.61
CA ALA A 671 20.15 5.70 23.01
C ALA A 671 20.39 4.28 23.52
N ALA A 672 19.69 3.29 22.93
CA ALA A 672 19.73 1.90 23.39
C ALA A 672 20.80 1.04 22.71
N SER A 673 21.18 1.37 21.47
CA SER A 673 22.06 0.55 20.65
C SER A 673 23.51 0.57 21.15
N SER A 674 24.10 -0.62 21.32
CA SER A 674 25.53 -0.79 21.63
C SER A 674 26.36 -1.23 20.43
N SER A 675 25.77 -1.35 19.24
CA SER A 675 26.44 -1.85 18.04
C SER A 675 27.44 -0.86 17.43
N GLY A 676 27.28 0.44 17.70
CA GLY A 676 28.00 1.51 17.00
C GLY A 676 27.65 1.66 15.53
N ARG A 677 26.51 1.08 15.08
CA ARG A 677 26.00 1.16 13.72
C ARG A 677 25.04 2.34 13.55
N PRO A 678 24.85 2.85 12.30
CA PRO A 678 23.94 3.96 12.04
C PRO A 678 22.50 3.66 12.42
N VAL A 679 21.87 4.59 13.16
CA VAL A 679 20.43 4.68 13.41
C VAL A 679 19.99 6.04 12.89
N LEU A 680 19.27 6.05 11.79
CA LEU A 680 18.98 7.25 11.01
C LEU A 680 17.48 7.51 10.93
N LEU A 681 17.08 8.77 10.82
CA LEU A 681 15.75 9.21 10.45
C LEU A 681 15.82 9.97 9.12
N HIS A 682 15.30 9.36 8.05
CA HIS A 682 15.05 10.05 6.79
C HIS A 682 13.62 10.60 6.81
N TYR A 683 13.49 11.92 6.87
CA TYR A 683 12.19 12.55 7.04
C TYR A 683 11.87 13.47 5.86
N SER A 684 10.76 13.20 5.15
CA SER A 684 10.32 14.02 4.03
C SER A 684 9.36 15.12 4.49
N LEU A 685 9.69 16.38 4.20
CA LEU A 685 8.79 17.50 4.49
C LEU A 685 7.59 17.60 3.53
N LYS A 686 7.60 16.84 2.43
CA LYS A 686 6.57 16.85 1.38
C LYS A 686 6.04 15.46 1.02
N GLY A 687 6.61 14.40 1.57
CA GLY A 687 6.22 13.03 1.29
C GLY A 687 5.05 12.57 2.14
N GLY A 688 4.13 11.81 1.55
CA GLY A 688 2.98 11.18 2.21
C GLY A 688 2.93 9.67 2.01
N HIS A 689 1.84 9.06 2.51
CA HIS A 689 1.69 7.60 2.48
C HIS A 689 1.31 7.06 1.10
N SER A 690 0.54 7.84 0.34
CA SER A 690 -0.04 7.46 -0.94
C SER A 690 0.87 7.75 -2.14
N ALA A 691 0.48 7.23 -3.31
CA ALA A 691 1.10 7.59 -4.59
C ALA A 691 0.87 9.07 -4.94
N GLY A 692 1.59 9.59 -5.93
CA GLY A 692 1.50 10.99 -6.38
C GLY A 692 2.73 11.83 -6.04
N VAL A 693 3.80 11.18 -5.61
CA VAL A 693 5.13 11.80 -5.46
C VAL A 693 5.74 12.00 -6.85
N ALA A 694 6.42 13.11 -7.07
CA ALA A 694 7.13 13.40 -8.33
C ALA A 694 8.18 12.32 -8.65
N ALA A 695 8.40 12.04 -9.94
CA ALA A 695 9.36 11.02 -10.37
C ALA A 695 10.77 11.29 -9.83
N ALA A 696 11.22 12.55 -9.83
CA ALA A 696 12.51 12.92 -9.26
C ALA A 696 12.60 12.61 -7.76
N GLN A 697 11.56 12.93 -6.98
CA GLN A 697 11.52 12.63 -5.54
C GLN A 697 11.52 11.11 -5.29
N LEU A 698 10.79 10.35 -6.10
CA LEU A 698 10.77 8.89 -5.99
C LEU A 698 12.15 8.27 -6.27
N ILE A 699 12.85 8.79 -7.28
CA ILE A 699 14.24 8.37 -7.61
C ILE A 699 15.17 8.65 -6.43
N ASP A 700 15.11 9.86 -5.87
CA ASP A 700 15.92 10.25 -4.72
C ASP A 700 15.66 9.37 -3.49
N ASP A 701 14.38 9.18 -3.11
CA ASP A 701 13.99 8.37 -1.97
C ASP A 701 14.45 6.89 -2.13
N TYR A 702 14.30 6.34 -3.33
CA TYR A 702 14.74 4.97 -3.63
C TYR A 702 16.27 4.85 -3.67
N ALA A 703 16.97 5.86 -4.20
CA ALA A 703 18.43 5.87 -4.21
C ALA A 703 19.00 5.94 -2.79
N ASP A 704 18.38 6.75 -1.91
CA ASP A 704 18.76 6.85 -0.49
C ASP A 704 18.53 5.52 0.24
N GLN A 705 17.37 4.90 0.03
CA GLN A 705 17.04 3.60 0.59
C GLN A 705 18.02 2.51 0.16
N LEU A 706 18.24 2.39 -1.16
CA LEU A 706 19.13 1.36 -1.71
C LEU A 706 20.59 1.60 -1.34
N ALA A 707 21.04 2.85 -1.36
CA ALA A 707 22.40 3.20 -0.96
C ALA A 707 22.67 2.83 0.50
N PHE A 708 21.72 3.10 1.40
CA PHE A 708 21.82 2.71 2.80
C PHE A 708 21.89 1.19 2.94
N LEU A 709 20.91 0.47 2.39
CA LEU A 709 20.82 -0.98 2.52
C LEU A 709 22.04 -1.68 1.90
N TRP A 710 22.46 -1.23 0.73
CA TRP A 710 23.62 -1.81 0.01
C TRP A 710 24.93 -1.58 0.75
N THR A 711 25.14 -0.36 1.24
CA THR A 711 26.36 0.01 1.98
C THR A 711 26.46 -0.78 3.29
N GLU A 712 25.36 -0.91 4.03
CA GLU A 712 25.38 -1.55 5.35
C GLU A 712 25.42 -3.09 5.28
N THR A 713 25.16 -3.68 4.12
CA THR A 713 25.28 -5.13 3.87
C THR A 713 26.53 -5.50 3.08
N GLY A 714 27.45 -4.56 2.81
CA GLY A 714 28.74 -4.80 2.17
C GLY A 714 29.75 -5.52 3.05
N ALA A 715 30.84 -6.02 2.44
CA ALA A 715 31.96 -6.59 3.18
C ALA A 715 32.57 -5.53 4.11
N ARG A 716 32.63 -5.80 5.40
CA ARG A 716 33.29 -4.92 6.36
C ARG A 716 34.80 -5.07 6.28
N THR A 717 35.46 -4.11 5.69
CA THR A 717 36.92 -3.96 5.79
C THR A 717 37.24 -3.22 7.09
N GLY A 718 37.51 -3.93 8.19
CA GLY A 718 38.00 -3.27 9.42
C GLY A 718 37.60 -4.02 10.68
N THR A 719 38.63 -4.49 11.34
CA THR A 719 38.67 -5.13 12.64
C THR A 719 37.87 -4.38 13.71
N GLY A 720 36.64 -4.82 13.99
CA GLY A 720 36.07 -4.68 15.33
C GLY A 720 36.61 -5.83 16.21
N PRO A 721 36.69 -5.69 17.52
CA PRO A 721 37.24 -6.73 18.38
C PRO A 721 36.44 -8.03 18.24
N LYS A 722 37.19 -9.14 18.10
CA LYS A 722 36.68 -10.52 18.05
C LYS A 722 35.84 -10.86 19.28
#